data_de24c7500862edc9e584815807ef373a
#
_entry.id   de24c7500862edc9e584815807ef373a
#
_cell.length_a   1.000
_cell.length_b   1.000
_cell.length_c   1.000
_cell.angle_alpha   90.00
_cell.angle_beta   90.00
_cell.angle_gamma   90.00
#
_symmetry.space_group_name_H-M   'P 1'
#
loop_
_entity.id
_entity.type
_entity.pdbx_description
1 polymer ?
#
loop_
_entity_poly.entity_id
_entity_poly.type
_entity_poly.pdbx_seq_one_letter_code
_entity_poly.pdbx_strand_id
1 'polypeptide(L)'
;LNLSPVAVREVNALRQGDTSVTGQRFDKHTVSATEVLSKAVNASEFAAKRQHYRELNQKGGVYRYGIGLALSYRGCSIGAEGVDTSTALIQVNEDGSVNLATSVSENGQGLQTAMSLIAAEAFGIPLSELHFMEPPTSVIGDGGSTAATRGTMVGGGAILDAADKIKRRILSVVGDSIGTRELAETLWQDGFIINVQDSERRIDFKTAVNKTKWASVSLTEYGWFVPPPIHWDEEKGCGSPYFTWVYGCQVAEVRVNTSTGKTDLLHVTAAHDVGRVLNPVGFEGQVYGGVAQGFGYALLEDFNIENGQVKSENFDSYLLPTMKDIPPMTIIGVENPDIAGPLGAKGIGEPATELAAAAINNAVSFALETRFNKLPLTLEQVILGYNLKKPVRQSEMMLEAENKKQVLRLTDVEVTRAKSLQEALTLLAQEGVTAIAGGTDVIVQGRLQTRAMRLVDISRLPELTQVSEDPVSHEVIIGGAMTFNRITDHPLLRERYPLLVQACHTVGSHQIRNRATIGGNIVNAAPCGDSIPPAILYDARIELRSLNGVRTLGLAEFLLSGYKTQRQPDELLTKVILPPPVRPRAKGFYHQLGRRNALNITRQSLSALLDFADDGTVSYCRLVDGALFSKPQRLLDIERCLLGKPLNSDTINSACEVLDKLIYAAIGKRWSAAYKQPVFVN
;
A
#
# COMPACT_ATOMS: atom_id res chain seq x y z
N LEU A 1 -24.69 9.26 -23.89
CA LEU A 1 -25.95 8.97 -23.22
C LEU A 1 -26.24 10.07 -22.21
N ASN A 2 -27.43 10.68 -22.26
CA ASN A 2 -27.87 11.70 -21.25
C ASN A 2 -28.38 11.02 -19.97
N LEU A 3 -27.70 9.98 -19.50
CA LEU A 3 -28.02 9.24 -18.28
C LEU A 3 -26.98 9.48 -17.21
N SER A 4 -27.42 9.49 -15.95
CA SER A 4 -26.50 9.54 -14.82
C SER A 4 -25.69 8.22 -14.74
N PRO A 5 -24.49 8.23 -14.12
CA PRO A 5 -23.73 7.00 -13.90
C PRO A 5 -24.50 5.92 -13.12
N VAL A 6 -25.39 6.32 -12.22
CA VAL A 6 -26.28 5.40 -11.47
C VAL A 6 -27.33 4.82 -12.42
N ALA A 7 -28.06 5.67 -13.16
CA ALA A 7 -29.11 5.21 -14.08
C ALA A 7 -28.60 4.25 -15.15
N VAL A 8 -27.39 4.46 -15.70
CA VAL A 8 -26.78 3.51 -16.63
C VAL A 8 -26.60 2.13 -16.00
N ARG A 9 -26.17 2.09 -14.72
CA ARG A 9 -25.96 0.83 -14.03
C ARG A 9 -27.26 0.18 -13.61
N GLU A 10 -28.26 0.95 -13.19
CA GLU A 10 -29.60 0.45 -12.86
C GLU A 10 -30.26 -0.27 -14.07
N VAL A 11 -30.09 0.30 -15.26
CA VAL A 11 -30.64 -0.31 -16.49
C VAL A 11 -29.90 -1.58 -16.86
N ASN A 12 -28.57 -1.65 -16.63
CA ASN A 12 -27.73 -2.78 -17.05
C ASN A 12 -27.44 -3.80 -15.93
N ALA A 13 -27.84 -3.52 -14.69
CA ALA A 13 -27.64 -4.43 -13.58
C ALA A 13 -28.44 -5.73 -13.77
N LEU A 14 -27.81 -6.86 -13.53
CA LEU A 14 -28.47 -8.17 -13.54
C LEU A 14 -29.59 -8.22 -12.52
N ARG A 15 -30.65 -8.91 -12.88
CA ARG A 15 -31.82 -9.20 -12.05
C ARG A 15 -32.11 -10.69 -12.01
N GLN A 16 -32.93 -11.07 -11.05
CA GLN A 16 -33.41 -12.44 -10.96
C GLN A 16 -34.12 -12.83 -12.26
N GLY A 17 -33.71 -13.96 -12.85
CA GLY A 17 -34.22 -14.48 -14.11
C GLY A 17 -33.50 -13.98 -15.38
N ASP A 18 -32.60 -13.00 -15.26
CA ASP A 18 -31.75 -12.55 -16.39
C ASP A 18 -30.79 -13.65 -16.82
N THR A 19 -30.19 -13.46 -17.98
CA THR A 19 -29.17 -14.38 -18.54
C THR A 19 -27.84 -13.65 -18.71
N SER A 20 -26.74 -14.26 -18.27
CA SER A 20 -25.38 -13.74 -18.44
C SER A 20 -24.96 -13.75 -19.93
N VAL A 21 -23.83 -13.11 -20.22
CA VAL A 21 -23.19 -13.14 -21.55
C VAL A 21 -22.76 -14.58 -21.96
N THR A 22 -22.56 -15.47 -20.99
CA THR A 22 -22.22 -16.88 -21.21
C THR A 22 -23.44 -17.78 -21.40
N GLY A 23 -24.66 -17.24 -21.26
CA GLY A 23 -25.89 -17.98 -21.35
C GLY A 23 -26.40 -18.58 -20.03
N GLN A 24 -25.72 -18.37 -18.91
CA GLN A 24 -26.20 -18.80 -17.61
C GLN A 24 -27.43 -18.01 -17.18
N ARG A 25 -28.51 -18.70 -16.84
CA ARG A 25 -29.70 -18.09 -16.27
C ARG A 25 -29.60 -17.96 -14.75
N PHE A 26 -29.90 -16.76 -14.24
CA PHE A 26 -29.83 -16.42 -12.81
C PHE A 26 -31.18 -16.69 -12.12
N ASP A 27 -31.52 -17.96 -11.93
CA ASP A 27 -32.79 -18.37 -11.30
C ASP A 27 -32.61 -19.20 -10.02
N LYS A 28 -31.39 -19.71 -9.75
CA LYS A 28 -31.11 -20.63 -8.64
C LYS A 28 -30.52 -19.99 -7.39
N HIS A 29 -30.07 -18.75 -7.47
CA HIS A 29 -29.50 -18.01 -6.35
C HIS A 29 -30.00 -16.55 -6.38
N THR A 30 -29.89 -15.82 -5.27
CA THR A 30 -30.30 -14.44 -5.19
C THR A 30 -29.39 -13.52 -6.00
N VAL A 31 -29.96 -12.65 -6.83
CA VAL A 31 -29.25 -11.66 -7.63
C VAL A 31 -29.41 -10.28 -6.97
N SER A 32 -28.36 -9.80 -6.31
CA SER A 32 -28.39 -8.60 -5.50
C SER A 32 -27.70 -7.38 -6.12
N ALA A 33 -27.39 -7.39 -7.45
CA ALA A 33 -26.69 -6.32 -8.13
C ALA A 33 -27.35 -4.93 -7.93
N THR A 34 -28.68 -4.86 -7.99
CA THR A 34 -29.42 -3.61 -7.74
C THR A 34 -29.43 -3.21 -6.27
N GLU A 35 -29.42 -4.17 -5.35
CA GLU A 35 -29.38 -3.92 -3.92
C GLU A 35 -28.04 -3.35 -3.47
N VAL A 36 -26.90 -3.96 -3.87
CA VAL A 36 -25.58 -3.42 -3.55
C VAL A 36 -25.36 -2.05 -4.15
N LEU A 37 -25.87 -1.80 -5.38
CA LEU A 37 -25.85 -0.48 -6.01
C LEU A 37 -26.64 0.54 -5.19
N SER A 38 -27.86 0.24 -4.81
CA SER A 38 -28.72 1.14 -4.04
C SER A 38 -28.12 1.46 -2.66
N LYS A 39 -27.63 0.45 -1.94
CA LYS A 39 -26.99 0.62 -0.62
C LYS A 39 -25.74 1.49 -0.71
N ALA A 40 -24.85 1.27 -1.69
CA ALA A 40 -23.64 2.07 -1.89
C ALA A 40 -23.95 3.52 -2.29
N VAL A 41 -24.90 3.73 -3.21
CA VAL A 41 -25.32 5.06 -3.68
C VAL A 41 -25.95 5.88 -2.56
N ASN A 42 -26.81 5.24 -1.75
CA ASN A 42 -27.50 5.93 -0.66
C ASN A 42 -26.52 6.26 0.49
N ALA A 43 -25.70 5.30 0.93
CA ALA A 43 -24.74 5.52 2.00
C ALA A 43 -23.65 6.53 1.65
N SER A 44 -23.25 6.63 0.37
CA SER A 44 -22.29 7.62 -0.10
C SER A 44 -22.92 8.99 -0.38
N GLU A 45 -24.23 9.12 -0.33
CA GLU A 45 -24.95 10.36 -0.80
C GLU A 45 -24.55 10.77 -2.21
N PHE A 46 -24.36 9.79 -3.12
CA PHE A 46 -23.71 9.95 -4.42
C PHE A 46 -24.23 11.13 -5.21
N ALA A 47 -25.55 11.29 -5.35
CA ALA A 47 -26.17 12.34 -6.15
C ALA A 47 -25.90 13.74 -5.56
N ALA A 48 -26.08 13.90 -4.24
CA ALA A 48 -25.87 15.16 -3.54
C ALA A 48 -24.38 15.59 -3.59
N LYS A 49 -23.46 14.67 -3.29
CA LYS A 49 -22.01 14.94 -3.35
C LYS A 49 -21.55 15.21 -4.77
N ARG A 50 -22.08 14.51 -5.77
CA ARG A 50 -21.75 14.77 -7.16
C ARG A 50 -22.13 16.18 -7.60
N GLN A 51 -23.29 16.66 -7.17
CA GLN A 51 -23.72 18.03 -7.43
C GLN A 51 -22.86 19.04 -6.67
N HIS A 52 -22.61 18.81 -5.39
CA HIS A 52 -21.75 19.64 -4.55
C HIS A 52 -20.33 19.78 -5.14
N TYR A 53 -19.71 18.68 -5.55
CA TYR A 53 -18.37 18.70 -6.16
C TYR A 53 -18.34 19.42 -7.51
N ARG A 54 -19.40 19.34 -8.30
CA ARG A 54 -19.53 20.14 -9.53
C ARG A 54 -19.52 21.64 -9.20
N GLU A 55 -20.28 22.06 -8.21
CA GLU A 55 -20.35 23.45 -7.76
C GLU A 55 -19.01 23.94 -7.18
N LEU A 56 -18.33 23.11 -6.39
CA LEU A 56 -16.98 23.42 -5.89
C LEU A 56 -15.98 23.59 -7.03
N ASN A 57 -16.00 22.69 -8.01
CA ASN A 57 -15.08 22.72 -9.13
C ASN A 57 -15.30 23.95 -10.04
N GLN A 58 -16.53 24.45 -10.17
CA GLN A 58 -16.85 25.68 -10.91
C GLN A 58 -16.29 26.94 -10.25
N LYS A 59 -16.10 26.95 -8.92
CA LYS A 59 -15.49 28.08 -8.20
C LYS A 59 -14.00 28.27 -8.50
N GLY A 60 -13.39 27.30 -9.16
CA GLY A 60 -11.96 27.34 -9.45
C GLY A 60 -11.07 26.88 -8.28
N GLY A 61 -9.79 27.23 -8.34
CA GLY A 61 -8.79 26.84 -7.34
C GLY A 61 -7.93 25.66 -7.77
N VAL A 62 -6.95 25.30 -6.94
CA VAL A 62 -5.94 24.25 -7.23
C VAL A 62 -6.53 22.85 -7.13
N TYR A 63 -7.56 22.65 -6.33
CA TYR A 63 -8.16 21.34 -6.12
C TYR A 63 -9.44 21.15 -6.93
N ARG A 64 -9.58 19.94 -7.46
CA ARG A 64 -10.82 19.43 -8.05
C ARG A 64 -11.29 18.22 -7.29
N TYR A 65 -12.58 18.12 -7.05
CA TYR A 65 -13.22 17.06 -6.30
C TYR A 65 -14.01 16.16 -7.23
N GLY A 66 -13.97 14.87 -6.97
CA GLY A 66 -14.70 13.91 -7.79
C GLY A 66 -15.30 12.77 -7.00
N ILE A 67 -16.37 12.23 -7.55
CA ILE A 67 -17.03 11.03 -7.06
C ILE A 67 -17.33 10.11 -8.25
N GLY A 68 -16.96 8.83 -8.10
CA GLY A 68 -17.13 7.80 -9.13
C GLY A 68 -17.59 6.50 -8.52
N LEU A 69 -18.25 5.66 -9.31
CA LEU A 69 -18.72 4.36 -8.84
C LEU A 69 -18.43 3.25 -9.86
N ALA A 70 -18.31 2.03 -9.35
CA ALA A 70 -18.25 0.80 -10.13
C ALA A 70 -19.19 -0.25 -9.53
N LEU A 71 -19.76 -1.09 -10.39
CA LEU A 71 -20.66 -2.20 -10.05
C LEU A 71 -20.14 -3.46 -10.74
N SER A 72 -20.05 -4.58 -10.03
CA SER A 72 -19.65 -5.86 -10.57
C SER A 72 -20.51 -7.02 -10.10
N TYR A 73 -20.39 -8.13 -10.82
CA TYR A 73 -20.75 -9.45 -10.39
C TYR A 73 -19.65 -10.44 -10.78
N ARG A 74 -19.41 -11.45 -9.95
CA ARG A 74 -18.30 -12.38 -10.11
C ARG A 74 -18.71 -13.80 -9.69
N GLY A 75 -18.29 -14.81 -10.46
CA GLY A 75 -18.38 -16.21 -10.04
C GLY A 75 -17.49 -16.49 -8.83
N CYS A 76 -18.00 -17.21 -7.84
CA CYS A 76 -17.30 -17.52 -6.60
C CYS A 76 -16.91 -19.02 -6.57
N SER A 77 -16.00 -19.40 -7.46
CA SER A 77 -15.44 -20.76 -7.62
C SER A 77 -14.41 -20.76 -8.74
N ILE A 78 -13.64 -21.85 -8.94
CA ILE A 78 -12.84 -22.06 -10.16
C ILE A 78 -13.77 -22.24 -11.36
N GLY A 79 -14.94 -22.85 -11.11
CA GLY A 79 -15.95 -23.02 -12.12
C GLY A 79 -15.52 -23.97 -13.24
N ALA A 80 -15.81 -23.59 -14.49
CA ALA A 80 -15.49 -24.38 -15.66
C ALA A 80 -13.99 -24.61 -15.91
N GLU A 81 -13.11 -23.84 -15.23
CA GLU A 81 -11.66 -23.90 -15.42
C GLU A 81 -10.99 -25.04 -14.62
N GLY A 82 -11.70 -25.69 -13.68
CA GLY A 82 -11.13 -26.74 -12.85
C GLY A 82 -12.11 -27.38 -11.88
N VAL A 83 -11.56 -28.22 -11.00
CA VAL A 83 -12.37 -28.96 -10.01
C VAL A 83 -12.46 -28.18 -8.71
N ASP A 84 -13.67 -27.87 -8.27
CA ASP A 84 -13.97 -27.23 -7.00
C ASP A 84 -14.20 -28.27 -5.89
N THR A 85 -13.12 -28.80 -5.33
CA THR A 85 -13.16 -29.73 -4.20
C THR A 85 -12.32 -29.22 -3.04
N SER A 86 -12.58 -29.72 -1.85
CA SER A 86 -11.76 -29.49 -0.66
C SER A 86 -11.98 -30.60 0.34
N THR A 87 -11.02 -30.82 1.23
CA THR A 87 -11.12 -31.73 2.34
C THR A 87 -11.01 -31.01 3.67
N ALA A 88 -11.67 -31.56 4.69
CA ALA A 88 -11.47 -31.19 6.08
C ALA A 88 -11.29 -32.45 6.93
N LEU A 89 -10.42 -32.39 7.93
CA LEU A 89 -10.29 -33.40 8.97
C LEU A 89 -10.78 -32.81 10.28
N ILE A 90 -11.77 -33.47 10.89
CA ILE A 90 -12.27 -33.09 12.22
C ILE A 90 -12.06 -34.25 13.18
N GLN A 91 -11.55 -33.93 14.38
CA GLN A 91 -11.43 -34.84 15.49
C GLN A 91 -12.02 -34.20 16.74
N VAL A 92 -13.05 -34.82 17.32
CA VAL A 92 -13.63 -34.37 18.58
C VAL A 92 -12.99 -35.15 19.72
N ASN A 93 -12.41 -34.42 20.68
CA ASN A 93 -11.72 -34.99 21.83
C ASN A 93 -12.68 -35.27 22.98
N GLU A 94 -12.23 -36.09 23.96
CA GLU A 94 -13.04 -36.49 25.12
C GLU A 94 -13.50 -35.34 26.00
N ASP A 95 -12.71 -34.26 26.07
CA ASP A 95 -13.04 -33.06 26.81
C ASP A 95 -14.04 -32.13 26.10
N GLY A 96 -14.50 -32.49 24.89
CA GLY A 96 -15.39 -31.73 24.04
C GLY A 96 -14.68 -30.76 23.12
N SER A 97 -13.36 -30.63 23.20
CA SER A 97 -12.59 -29.82 22.26
C SER A 97 -12.59 -30.45 20.87
N VAL A 98 -12.44 -29.60 19.83
CA VAL A 98 -12.48 -30.02 18.43
C VAL A 98 -11.19 -29.59 17.73
N ASN A 99 -10.46 -30.54 17.19
CA ASN A 99 -9.33 -30.31 16.29
C ASN A 99 -9.86 -30.24 14.84
N LEU A 100 -9.42 -29.21 14.11
CA LEU A 100 -9.80 -28.94 12.72
C LEU A 100 -8.57 -28.76 11.85
N ALA A 101 -8.54 -29.43 10.70
CA ALA A 101 -7.60 -29.15 9.62
C ALA A 101 -8.35 -29.09 8.29
N THR A 102 -7.89 -28.25 7.36
CA THR A 102 -8.50 -28.12 6.03
C THR A 102 -7.42 -28.07 4.94
N SER A 103 -7.79 -28.44 3.72
CA SER A 103 -6.90 -28.35 2.56
C SER A 103 -6.86 -26.95 1.91
N VAL A 104 -7.69 -26.02 2.35
CA VAL A 104 -7.62 -24.62 1.91
C VAL A 104 -6.52 -23.87 2.67
N SER A 105 -5.73 -23.08 1.94
CA SER A 105 -4.54 -22.42 2.49
C SER A 105 -4.85 -21.07 3.11
N GLU A 106 -4.22 -20.78 4.25
CA GLU A 106 -4.14 -19.43 4.81
C GLU A 106 -3.03 -18.64 4.10
N ASN A 107 -3.38 -17.52 3.49
CA ASN A 107 -2.47 -16.62 2.78
C ASN A 107 -2.36 -15.25 3.48
N GLY A 108 -2.91 -15.12 4.69
CA GLY A 108 -3.06 -13.87 5.43
C GLY A 108 -4.46 -13.25 5.32
N GLN A 109 -5.41 -13.91 4.62
CA GLN A 109 -6.78 -13.45 4.44
C GLN A 109 -7.71 -13.78 5.61
N GLY A 110 -7.24 -14.51 6.64
CA GLY A 110 -8.02 -14.88 7.81
C GLY A 110 -8.92 -16.10 7.61
N LEU A 111 -8.57 -16.98 6.67
CA LEU A 111 -9.35 -18.16 6.35
C LEU A 111 -9.42 -19.16 7.52
N GLN A 112 -8.34 -19.33 8.27
CA GLN A 112 -8.30 -20.16 9.48
C GLN A 112 -9.40 -19.76 10.48
N THR A 113 -9.57 -18.45 10.71
CA THR A 113 -10.61 -17.94 11.58
C THR A 113 -12.00 -18.25 11.01
N ALA A 114 -12.22 -18.04 9.72
CA ALA A 114 -13.51 -18.34 9.09
C ALA A 114 -13.85 -19.83 9.18
N MET A 115 -12.89 -20.72 8.90
CA MET A 115 -13.07 -22.17 9.02
C MET A 115 -13.38 -22.58 10.47
N SER A 116 -12.67 -21.98 11.42
CA SER A 116 -12.91 -22.21 12.86
C SER A 116 -14.30 -21.80 13.30
N LEU A 117 -14.80 -20.64 12.85
CA LEU A 117 -16.15 -20.17 13.12
C LEU A 117 -17.22 -21.11 12.53
N ILE A 118 -17.01 -21.61 11.29
CA ILE A 118 -17.93 -22.56 10.68
C ILE A 118 -17.99 -23.87 11.47
N ALA A 119 -16.84 -24.40 11.90
CA ALA A 119 -16.80 -25.61 12.69
C ALA A 119 -17.42 -25.43 14.09
N ALA A 120 -17.12 -24.31 14.76
CA ALA A 120 -17.68 -23.99 16.07
C ALA A 120 -19.20 -23.88 16.00
N GLU A 121 -19.75 -23.19 15.01
CA GLU A 121 -21.18 -23.08 14.80
C GLU A 121 -21.81 -24.44 14.43
N ALA A 122 -21.13 -25.24 13.59
CA ALA A 122 -21.62 -26.55 13.23
C ALA A 122 -21.84 -27.46 14.44
N PHE A 123 -20.97 -27.41 15.44
CA PHE A 123 -21.12 -28.20 16.68
C PHE A 123 -21.83 -27.46 17.81
N GLY A 124 -22.13 -26.18 17.65
CA GLY A 124 -22.74 -25.35 18.69
C GLY A 124 -21.85 -25.13 19.90
N ILE A 125 -20.53 -25.08 19.73
CA ILE A 125 -19.52 -24.90 20.77
C ILE A 125 -18.85 -23.52 20.68
N PRO A 126 -18.30 -23.00 21.79
CA PRO A 126 -17.55 -21.75 21.73
C PRO A 126 -16.24 -21.93 20.94
N LEU A 127 -15.81 -20.85 20.27
CA LEU A 127 -14.58 -20.84 19.46
C LEU A 127 -13.32 -21.23 20.28
N SER A 128 -13.32 -20.99 21.58
CA SER A 128 -12.25 -21.37 22.51
C SER A 128 -12.00 -22.89 22.62
N GLU A 129 -13.02 -23.70 22.30
CA GLU A 129 -12.92 -25.16 22.31
C GLU A 129 -12.47 -25.73 20.95
N LEU A 130 -12.17 -24.85 19.95
CA LEU A 130 -11.74 -25.26 18.64
C LEU A 130 -10.25 -24.99 18.42
N HIS A 131 -9.51 -25.98 17.95
CA HIS A 131 -8.09 -25.92 17.67
C HIS A 131 -7.83 -26.13 16.16
N PHE A 132 -7.45 -25.07 15.46
CA PHE A 132 -7.05 -25.20 14.08
C PHE A 132 -5.63 -25.78 13.98
N MET A 133 -5.49 -26.84 13.22
CA MET A 133 -4.19 -27.50 12.96
C MET A 133 -3.72 -27.15 11.55
N GLU A 134 -2.45 -26.89 11.37
CA GLU A 134 -1.84 -26.82 10.05
C GLU A 134 -1.43 -28.23 9.61
N PRO A 135 -2.20 -28.87 8.71
CA PRO A 135 -1.93 -30.25 8.35
C PRO A 135 -0.76 -30.33 7.36
N PRO A 136 0.11 -31.35 7.51
CA PRO A 136 1.05 -31.67 6.45
C PRO A 136 0.28 -32.26 5.24
N THR A 137 0.82 -32.07 4.05
CA THR A 137 0.23 -32.59 2.79
C THR A 137 0.09 -34.11 2.75
N SER A 138 0.77 -34.83 3.64
CA SER A 138 0.65 -36.29 3.80
C SER A 138 -0.59 -36.72 4.59
N VAL A 139 -1.29 -35.78 5.25
CA VAL A 139 -2.45 -36.07 6.11
C VAL A 139 -3.73 -35.54 5.52
N ILE A 140 -3.69 -34.39 4.87
CA ILE A 140 -4.89 -33.78 4.27
C ILE A 140 -4.90 -34.02 2.76
N GLY A 141 -6.09 -34.29 2.19
CA GLY A 141 -6.26 -34.47 0.75
C GLY A 141 -6.05 -33.16 -0.02
N ASP A 142 -5.71 -33.26 -1.30
CA ASP A 142 -5.54 -32.10 -2.17
C ASP A 142 -6.86 -31.34 -2.35
N GLY A 143 -6.86 -30.07 -1.97
CA GLY A 143 -7.99 -29.15 -2.16
C GLY A 143 -7.82 -28.18 -3.34
N GLY A 144 -6.74 -28.34 -4.12
CA GLY A 144 -6.38 -27.42 -5.20
C GLY A 144 -5.96 -26.04 -4.69
N SER A 145 -5.81 -25.08 -5.60
CA SER A 145 -5.41 -23.71 -5.27
C SER A 145 -6.49 -22.98 -4.50
N THR A 146 -6.09 -22.26 -3.43
CA THR A 146 -6.96 -21.31 -2.72
C THR A 146 -6.96 -19.98 -3.49
N ALA A 147 -7.79 -19.91 -4.53
CA ALA A 147 -7.94 -18.79 -5.47
C ALA A 147 -9.43 -18.64 -5.84
N ALA A 148 -9.77 -17.72 -6.74
CA ALA A 148 -11.12 -17.53 -7.29
C ALA A 148 -12.21 -17.37 -6.21
N THR A 149 -11.87 -16.78 -5.08
CA THR A 149 -12.79 -16.47 -3.97
C THR A 149 -13.49 -17.70 -3.35
N ARG A 150 -12.98 -18.91 -3.61
CA ARG A 150 -13.63 -20.20 -3.27
C ARG A 150 -13.36 -20.70 -1.84
N GLY A 151 -12.35 -20.19 -1.15
CA GLY A 151 -11.86 -20.78 0.10
C GLY A 151 -12.94 -21.03 1.14
N THR A 152 -13.79 -20.03 1.45
CA THR A 152 -14.89 -20.15 2.40
C THR A 152 -15.91 -21.19 1.93
N MET A 153 -16.25 -21.20 0.64
CA MET A 153 -17.25 -22.10 0.07
C MET A 153 -16.81 -23.57 0.19
N VAL A 154 -15.65 -23.90 -0.40
CA VAL A 154 -15.22 -25.29 -0.48
C VAL A 154 -14.70 -25.83 0.84
N GLY A 155 -13.93 -25.02 1.58
CA GLY A 155 -13.41 -25.41 2.91
C GLY A 155 -14.52 -25.57 3.94
N GLY A 156 -15.42 -24.57 3.99
CA GLY A 156 -16.57 -24.63 4.89
C GLY A 156 -17.53 -25.76 4.56
N GLY A 157 -17.77 -26.02 3.28
CA GLY A 157 -18.60 -27.16 2.87
C GLY A 157 -18.01 -28.51 3.27
N ALA A 158 -16.68 -28.69 3.16
CA ALA A 158 -16.01 -29.90 3.65
C ALA A 158 -16.09 -30.05 5.18
N ILE A 159 -16.02 -28.93 5.92
CA ILE A 159 -16.21 -28.93 7.38
C ILE A 159 -17.61 -29.39 7.75
N LEU A 160 -18.63 -28.83 7.10
CA LEU A 160 -20.02 -29.23 7.38
C LEU A 160 -20.27 -30.70 7.08
N ASP A 161 -19.72 -31.24 5.99
CA ASP A 161 -19.84 -32.68 5.66
C ASP A 161 -19.19 -33.57 6.76
N ALA A 162 -17.98 -33.22 7.22
CA ALA A 162 -17.33 -33.93 8.32
C ALA A 162 -18.13 -33.83 9.63
N ALA A 163 -18.58 -32.60 9.97
CA ALA A 163 -19.37 -32.36 11.16
C ALA A 163 -20.68 -33.15 11.17
N ASP A 164 -21.39 -33.17 10.05
CA ASP A 164 -22.66 -33.92 9.94
C ASP A 164 -22.47 -35.42 10.12
N LYS A 165 -21.39 -35.99 9.57
CA LYS A 165 -21.04 -37.40 9.78
C LYS A 165 -20.76 -37.73 11.24
N ILE A 166 -20.02 -36.84 11.95
CA ILE A 166 -19.75 -36.99 13.38
C ILE A 166 -21.05 -36.82 14.20
N LYS A 167 -21.85 -35.83 13.91
CA LYS A 167 -23.13 -35.59 14.58
C LYS A 167 -24.06 -36.81 14.48
N ARG A 168 -24.20 -37.41 13.30
CA ARG A 168 -25.00 -38.63 13.11
C ARG A 168 -24.48 -39.79 13.98
N ARG A 169 -23.17 -39.94 14.14
CA ARG A 169 -22.59 -40.94 15.05
C ARG A 169 -22.91 -40.64 16.51
N ILE A 170 -22.82 -39.40 16.93
CA ILE A 170 -23.21 -38.99 18.30
C ILE A 170 -24.69 -39.30 18.51
N LEU A 171 -25.55 -38.91 17.59
CA LEU A 171 -27.00 -39.17 17.69
C LEU A 171 -27.34 -40.66 17.69
N SER A 172 -26.60 -41.52 17.04
CA SER A 172 -26.79 -42.96 17.08
C SER A 172 -26.68 -43.53 18.51
N VAL A 173 -25.89 -42.85 19.38
CA VAL A 173 -25.66 -43.27 20.77
C VAL A 173 -26.57 -42.56 21.73
N VAL A 174 -26.74 -41.24 21.59
CA VAL A 174 -27.49 -40.43 22.60
C VAL A 174 -28.90 -40.12 22.19
N GLY A 175 -29.33 -40.48 20.97
CA GLY A 175 -30.65 -40.10 20.43
C GLY A 175 -31.84 -40.49 21.29
N ASP A 176 -31.80 -41.67 21.93
CA ASP A 176 -32.88 -42.11 22.81
C ASP A 176 -33.03 -41.19 24.03
N SER A 177 -31.97 -40.61 24.53
CA SER A 177 -32.01 -39.68 25.68
C SER A 177 -32.58 -38.30 25.32
N ILE A 178 -32.50 -37.90 24.03
CA ILE A 178 -33.04 -36.62 23.54
C ILE A 178 -34.34 -36.80 22.72
N GLY A 179 -34.75 -38.06 22.49
CA GLY A 179 -35.99 -38.39 21.81
C GLY A 179 -35.97 -38.31 20.29
N THR A 180 -34.79 -38.18 19.65
CA THR A 180 -34.62 -38.25 18.20
C THR A 180 -33.22 -38.67 17.84
N ARG A 181 -33.07 -39.41 16.70
CA ARG A 181 -31.77 -39.73 16.04
C ARG A 181 -31.58 -38.99 14.74
N GLU A 182 -32.59 -38.21 14.33
CA GLU A 182 -32.54 -37.49 13.05
C GLU A 182 -31.83 -36.14 13.21
N LEU A 183 -30.79 -35.89 12.45
CA LEU A 183 -30.01 -34.66 12.52
C LEU A 183 -30.88 -33.42 12.26
N ALA A 184 -31.84 -33.50 11.35
CA ALA A 184 -32.74 -32.40 11.02
C ALA A 184 -33.70 -32.02 12.16
N GLU A 185 -33.89 -32.88 13.16
CA GLU A 185 -34.73 -32.63 14.34
C GLU A 185 -33.90 -32.16 15.55
N THR A 186 -32.61 -31.84 15.36
CA THR A 186 -31.73 -31.39 16.43
C THR A 186 -31.15 -30.01 16.15
N LEU A 187 -31.06 -29.20 17.21
CA LEU A 187 -30.35 -27.93 17.25
C LEU A 187 -29.06 -28.10 18.09
N TRP A 188 -27.93 -27.70 17.53
CA TRP A 188 -26.63 -27.74 18.19
C TRP A 188 -26.23 -26.29 18.53
N GLN A 189 -26.38 -25.93 19.79
CA GLN A 189 -26.22 -24.54 20.22
C GLN A 189 -25.81 -24.46 21.69
N ASP A 190 -24.95 -23.45 22.02
CA ASP A 190 -24.53 -23.10 23.39
C ASP A 190 -24.01 -24.30 24.21
N GLY A 191 -23.30 -25.22 23.55
CA GLY A 191 -22.74 -26.42 24.14
C GLY A 191 -23.76 -27.55 24.39
N PHE A 192 -24.97 -27.48 23.79
CA PHE A 192 -26.01 -28.47 23.93
C PHE A 192 -26.49 -29.04 22.60
N ILE A 193 -26.90 -30.28 22.62
CA ILE A 193 -27.68 -30.96 21.57
C ILE A 193 -29.12 -30.97 22.02
N ILE A 194 -30.01 -30.29 21.33
CA ILE A 194 -31.38 -29.98 21.73
C ILE A 194 -32.37 -30.59 20.71
N ASN A 195 -33.40 -31.26 21.14
CA ASN A 195 -34.49 -31.67 20.28
C ASN A 195 -35.33 -30.43 19.89
N VAL A 196 -35.49 -30.17 18.59
CA VAL A 196 -36.26 -29.03 18.06
C VAL A 196 -37.75 -29.08 18.46
N GLN A 197 -38.32 -30.27 18.61
CA GLN A 197 -39.71 -30.48 18.95
C GLN A 197 -39.99 -30.31 20.48
N ASP A 198 -38.96 -30.56 21.33
CA ASP A 198 -39.04 -30.52 22.77
C ASP A 198 -37.70 -30.06 23.36
N SER A 199 -37.60 -28.77 23.65
CA SER A 199 -36.36 -28.14 24.12
C SER A 199 -35.88 -28.61 25.50
N GLU A 200 -36.76 -29.23 26.28
CA GLU A 200 -36.35 -29.84 27.56
C GLU A 200 -35.56 -31.14 27.35
N ARG A 201 -35.73 -31.79 26.21
CA ARG A 201 -34.94 -32.93 25.79
C ARG A 201 -33.62 -32.49 25.16
N ARG A 202 -32.64 -32.25 26.01
CA ARG A 202 -31.33 -31.82 25.60
C ARG A 202 -30.24 -32.56 26.36
N ILE A 203 -29.05 -32.62 25.79
CA ILE A 203 -27.86 -33.18 26.39
C ILE A 203 -26.67 -32.24 26.15
N ASP A 204 -25.86 -32.08 27.18
CA ASP A 204 -24.61 -31.34 27.05
C ASP A 204 -23.66 -32.02 26.06
N PHE A 205 -23.02 -31.24 25.19
CA PHE A 205 -22.16 -31.72 24.11
C PHE A 205 -21.03 -32.63 24.63
N LYS A 206 -20.30 -32.19 25.66
CA LYS A 206 -19.22 -32.96 26.27
C LYS A 206 -19.71 -34.29 26.84
N THR A 207 -20.89 -34.28 27.48
CA THR A 207 -21.52 -35.51 27.96
C THR A 207 -21.90 -36.44 26.82
N ALA A 208 -22.40 -35.92 25.71
CA ALA A 208 -22.72 -36.71 24.51
C ALA A 208 -21.46 -37.31 23.87
N VAL A 209 -20.39 -36.52 23.74
CA VAL A 209 -19.08 -36.97 23.25
C VAL A 209 -18.53 -38.09 24.11
N ASN A 210 -18.55 -37.95 25.45
CA ASN A 210 -18.08 -38.98 26.37
C ASN A 210 -18.86 -40.29 26.22
N LYS A 211 -20.20 -40.24 26.20
CA LYS A 211 -21.06 -41.42 25.99
C LYS A 211 -20.71 -42.11 24.66
N THR A 212 -20.49 -41.33 23.59
CA THR A 212 -20.19 -41.83 22.27
C THR A 212 -18.82 -42.55 22.24
N LYS A 213 -17.82 -41.98 22.90
CA LYS A 213 -16.50 -42.59 23.07
C LYS A 213 -16.56 -43.91 23.85
N TRP A 214 -17.30 -43.94 24.99
CA TRP A 214 -17.50 -45.14 25.78
C TRP A 214 -18.27 -46.23 25.03
N ALA A 215 -19.10 -45.84 24.04
CA ALA A 215 -19.71 -46.77 23.11
C ALA A 215 -18.78 -47.28 21.99
N SER A 216 -17.50 -46.91 22.05
CA SER A 216 -16.47 -47.26 21.05
C SER A 216 -16.79 -46.78 19.62
N VAL A 217 -17.47 -45.62 19.53
CA VAL A 217 -17.78 -44.96 18.24
C VAL A 217 -16.75 -43.89 17.93
N SER A 218 -16.22 -43.89 16.71
CA SER A 218 -15.20 -42.93 16.27
C SER A 218 -15.76 -41.52 16.16
N LEU A 219 -15.01 -40.55 16.69
CA LEU A 219 -15.29 -39.12 16.62
C LEU A 219 -14.29 -38.37 15.74
N THR A 220 -13.62 -39.09 14.83
CA THR A 220 -12.71 -38.51 13.80
C THR A 220 -13.30 -38.80 12.42
N GLU A 221 -13.32 -37.78 11.57
CA GLU A 221 -13.90 -37.90 10.23
C GLU A 221 -13.22 -36.97 9.22
N TYR A 222 -13.15 -37.44 7.97
CA TYR A 222 -12.84 -36.64 6.80
C TYR A 222 -14.14 -36.16 6.13
N GLY A 223 -14.19 -34.86 5.86
CA GLY A 223 -15.21 -34.25 5.02
C GLY A 223 -14.70 -33.98 3.61
N TRP A 224 -15.63 -33.94 2.68
CA TRP A 224 -15.38 -33.66 1.29
C TRP A 224 -16.45 -32.72 0.73
N PHE A 225 -16.01 -31.60 0.10
CA PHE A 225 -16.94 -30.72 -0.57
C PHE A 225 -17.24 -31.22 -1.98
N VAL A 226 -18.52 -31.37 -2.28
CA VAL A 226 -19.03 -31.67 -3.60
C VAL A 226 -19.75 -30.42 -4.11
N PRO A 227 -19.22 -29.75 -5.16
CA PRO A 227 -19.85 -28.56 -5.69
C PRO A 227 -21.19 -28.89 -6.37
N PRO A 228 -22.15 -27.96 -6.38
CA PRO A 228 -23.30 -28.08 -7.27
C PRO A 228 -22.85 -28.21 -8.74
N PRO A 229 -23.62 -28.96 -9.58
CA PRO A 229 -23.23 -29.22 -10.96
C PRO A 229 -23.19 -27.93 -11.79
N ILE A 230 -22.11 -27.78 -12.56
CA ILE A 230 -21.93 -26.74 -13.57
C ILE A 230 -21.98 -27.34 -14.96
N HIS A 231 -22.20 -26.50 -15.96
CA HIS A 231 -22.18 -26.91 -17.38
C HIS A 231 -21.42 -25.88 -18.21
N TRP A 232 -20.49 -26.35 -19.02
CA TRP A 232 -19.71 -25.50 -19.92
C TRP A 232 -19.47 -26.21 -21.25
N ASP A 233 -19.72 -25.52 -22.37
CA ASP A 233 -19.43 -25.95 -23.73
C ASP A 233 -18.18 -25.17 -24.19
N GLU A 234 -17.03 -25.85 -24.19
CA GLU A 234 -15.74 -25.28 -24.59
C GLU A 234 -15.72 -24.78 -26.05
N GLU A 235 -16.40 -25.47 -26.95
CA GLU A 235 -16.40 -25.11 -28.37
C GLU A 235 -17.21 -23.84 -28.63
N LYS A 236 -18.30 -23.65 -27.90
CA LYS A 236 -19.17 -22.49 -28.02
C LYS A 236 -18.84 -21.37 -27.06
N GLY A 237 -18.01 -21.61 -26.03
CA GLY A 237 -17.71 -20.66 -24.97
C GLY A 237 -18.95 -20.22 -24.19
N CYS A 238 -19.89 -21.13 -23.94
CA CYS A 238 -21.14 -20.81 -23.27
C CYS A 238 -21.58 -21.90 -22.29
N GLY A 239 -22.44 -21.50 -21.34
CA GLY A 239 -22.97 -22.40 -20.31
C GLY A 239 -23.19 -21.71 -18.97
N SER A 240 -23.24 -22.55 -17.93
CA SER A 240 -23.34 -22.13 -16.54
C SER A 240 -22.02 -22.44 -15.82
N PRO A 241 -21.00 -21.56 -15.95
CA PRO A 241 -19.64 -21.87 -15.52
C PRO A 241 -19.45 -21.82 -13.99
N TYR A 242 -20.36 -21.21 -13.25
CA TYR A 242 -20.24 -21.04 -11.79
C TYR A 242 -21.51 -21.47 -11.07
N PHE A 243 -21.35 -22.08 -9.90
CA PHE A 243 -22.49 -22.50 -9.09
C PHE A 243 -23.03 -21.41 -8.16
N THR A 244 -22.25 -20.35 -7.88
CA THR A 244 -22.69 -19.18 -7.12
C THR A 244 -22.01 -17.90 -7.60
N TRP A 245 -22.57 -16.75 -7.21
CA TRP A 245 -22.14 -15.43 -7.64
C TRP A 245 -22.13 -14.46 -6.47
N VAL A 246 -21.15 -13.55 -6.46
CA VAL A 246 -21.06 -12.42 -5.55
C VAL A 246 -21.26 -11.12 -6.32
N TYR A 247 -21.81 -10.11 -5.64
CA TYR A 247 -22.12 -8.81 -6.21
C TYR A 247 -21.47 -7.73 -5.37
N GLY A 248 -21.02 -6.65 -6.00
CA GLY A 248 -20.38 -5.54 -5.30
C GLY A 248 -20.60 -4.21 -5.99
N CYS A 249 -20.67 -3.15 -5.19
CA CYS A 249 -20.64 -1.77 -5.66
C CYS A 249 -19.71 -0.95 -4.76
N GLN A 250 -18.77 -0.23 -5.39
CA GLN A 250 -17.89 0.70 -4.68
C GLN A 250 -18.03 2.10 -5.23
N VAL A 251 -18.07 3.08 -4.33
CA VAL A 251 -18.10 4.52 -4.61
C VAL A 251 -16.83 5.12 -4.03
N ALA A 252 -16.03 5.78 -4.87
CA ALA A 252 -14.80 6.46 -4.50
C ALA A 252 -14.98 7.98 -4.56
N GLU A 253 -14.46 8.68 -3.56
CA GLU A 253 -14.38 10.13 -3.50
C GLU A 253 -12.92 10.57 -3.55
N VAL A 254 -12.59 11.48 -4.43
CA VAL A 254 -11.21 11.93 -4.65
C VAL A 254 -11.07 13.44 -4.61
N ARG A 255 -9.86 13.87 -4.27
CA ARG A 255 -9.39 15.24 -4.46
C ARG A 255 -8.15 15.21 -5.34
N VAL A 256 -8.16 15.97 -6.43
CA VAL A 256 -7.05 16.07 -7.38
C VAL A 256 -6.44 17.46 -7.30
N ASN A 257 -5.15 17.54 -7.08
CA ASN A 257 -4.38 18.78 -7.19
C ASN A 257 -4.03 19.03 -8.66
N THR A 258 -4.60 20.06 -9.27
CA THR A 258 -4.42 20.35 -10.69
C THR A 258 -3.05 20.91 -11.04
N SER A 259 -2.29 21.40 -10.07
CA SER A 259 -0.92 21.86 -10.28
C SER A 259 0.11 20.71 -10.24
N THR A 260 -0.16 19.64 -9.50
CA THR A 260 0.80 18.54 -9.29
C THR A 260 0.36 17.21 -9.88
N GLY A 261 -0.92 17.05 -10.19
CA GLY A 261 -1.52 15.77 -10.58
C GLY A 261 -1.74 14.81 -9.42
N LYS A 262 -1.39 15.20 -8.19
CA LYS A 262 -1.58 14.35 -7.02
C LYS A 262 -3.07 14.12 -6.77
N THR A 263 -3.43 12.84 -6.67
CA THR A 263 -4.79 12.40 -6.35
C THR A 263 -4.81 11.80 -4.96
N ASP A 264 -5.59 12.40 -4.07
CA ASP A 264 -5.89 11.85 -2.75
C ASP A 264 -7.25 11.15 -2.80
N LEU A 265 -7.31 9.92 -2.30
CA LEU A 265 -8.57 9.22 -2.06
C LEU A 265 -9.11 9.70 -0.71
N LEU A 266 -10.32 10.27 -0.70
CA LEU A 266 -10.90 10.90 0.51
C LEU A 266 -11.78 9.94 1.29
N HIS A 267 -12.56 9.12 0.58
CA HIS A 267 -13.47 8.14 1.17
C HIS A 267 -13.82 7.05 0.16
N VAL A 268 -14.11 5.85 0.65
CA VAL A 268 -14.71 4.77 -0.15
C VAL A 268 -15.94 4.23 0.58
N THR A 269 -17.05 4.13 -0.13
CA THR A 269 -18.23 3.38 0.30
C THR A 269 -18.29 2.09 -0.49
N ALA A 270 -18.22 0.94 0.19
CA ALA A 270 -18.19 -0.39 -0.42
C ALA A 270 -19.33 -1.25 0.10
N ALA A 271 -20.22 -1.66 -0.78
CA ALA A 271 -21.32 -2.60 -0.48
C ALA A 271 -21.07 -3.92 -1.23
N HIS A 272 -21.00 -5.03 -0.49
CA HIS A 272 -20.75 -6.36 -1.05
C HIS A 272 -21.76 -7.38 -0.52
N ASP A 273 -22.35 -8.16 -1.43
CA ASP A 273 -23.15 -9.35 -1.08
C ASP A 273 -22.19 -10.54 -0.91
N VAL A 274 -22.08 -10.96 0.35
CA VAL A 274 -21.24 -12.07 0.79
C VAL A 274 -22.05 -13.26 1.34
N GLY A 275 -23.31 -13.31 0.99
CA GLY A 275 -24.25 -14.24 1.63
C GLY A 275 -24.44 -13.87 3.09
N ARG A 276 -24.12 -14.77 4.01
CA ARG A 276 -24.08 -14.48 5.45
C ARG A 276 -22.68 -14.00 5.84
N VAL A 277 -22.57 -12.93 6.60
CA VAL A 277 -21.32 -12.42 7.16
C VAL A 277 -20.93 -13.24 8.39
N LEU A 278 -20.06 -14.24 8.23
CA LEU A 278 -19.61 -15.12 9.31
C LEU A 278 -18.60 -14.44 10.24
N ASN A 279 -17.73 -13.61 9.70
CA ASN A 279 -16.67 -12.91 10.41
C ASN A 279 -16.68 -11.43 10.02
N PRO A 280 -17.39 -10.55 10.76
CA PRO A 280 -17.49 -9.13 10.41
C PRO A 280 -16.12 -8.43 10.34
N VAL A 281 -15.22 -8.69 11.30
CA VAL A 281 -13.88 -8.10 11.33
C VAL A 281 -13.04 -8.56 10.14
N GLY A 282 -13.09 -9.87 9.83
CA GLY A 282 -12.42 -10.43 8.66
C GLY A 282 -12.98 -9.87 7.34
N PHE A 283 -14.29 -9.71 7.24
CA PHE A 283 -14.97 -9.11 6.10
C PHE A 283 -14.50 -7.67 5.86
N GLU A 284 -14.54 -6.82 6.90
CA GLU A 284 -14.03 -5.45 6.80
C GLU A 284 -12.55 -5.41 6.40
N GLY A 285 -11.72 -6.27 7.03
CA GLY A 285 -10.29 -6.37 6.71
C GLY A 285 -10.03 -6.73 5.25
N GLN A 286 -10.82 -7.65 4.67
CA GLN A 286 -10.73 -8.02 3.25
C GLN A 286 -11.12 -6.84 2.33
N VAL A 287 -12.15 -6.07 2.68
CA VAL A 287 -12.55 -4.89 1.90
C VAL A 287 -11.48 -3.81 1.97
N TYR A 288 -10.93 -3.50 3.15
CA TYR A 288 -9.80 -2.56 3.29
C TYR A 288 -8.60 -2.98 2.44
N GLY A 289 -8.21 -4.25 2.53
CA GLY A 289 -7.09 -4.80 1.76
C GLY A 289 -7.33 -4.77 0.25
N GLY A 290 -8.52 -5.16 -0.19
CA GLY A 290 -8.91 -5.15 -1.60
C GLY A 290 -8.95 -3.74 -2.20
N VAL A 291 -9.51 -2.77 -1.48
CA VAL A 291 -9.51 -1.36 -1.89
C VAL A 291 -8.09 -0.80 -1.94
N ALA A 292 -7.21 -1.18 -0.98
CA ALA A 292 -5.81 -0.76 -1.01
C ALA A 292 -5.07 -1.28 -2.26
N GLN A 293 -5.30 -2.53 -2.66
CA GLN A 293 -4.77 -3.07 -3.93
C GLN A 293 -5.33 -2.32 -5.14
N GLY A 294 -6.65 -2.10 -5.18
CA GLY A 294 -7.27 -1.36 -6.26
C GLY A 294 -6.83 0.10 -6.34
N PHE A 295 -6.53 0.75 -5.21
CA PHE A 295 -5.89 2.07 -5.17
C PHE A 295 -4.49 2.01 -5.79
N GLY A 296 -3.70 0.99 -5.43
CA GLY A 296 -2.39 0.74 -6.04
C GLY A 296 -2.47 0.66 -7.56
N TYR A 297 -3.36 -0.17 -8.08
CA TYR A 297 -3.61 -0.30 -9.54
C TYR A 297 -4.07 1.00 -10.19
N ALA A 298 -4.90 1.78 -9.48
CA ALA A 298 -5.41 3.04 -10.02
C ALA A 298 -4.33 4.11 -10.17
N LEU A 299 -3.41 4.25 -9.20
CA LEU A 299 -2.60 5.44 -9.04
C LEU A 299 -1.09 5.21 -8.96
N LEU A 300 -0.61 4.02 -8.56
CA LEU A 300 0.78 3.82 -8.14
C LEU A 300 1.50 2.68 -8.86
N GLU A 301 0.88 1.50 -8.94
CA GLU A 301 1.53 0.26 -9.36
C GLU A 301 1.69 0.22 -10.88
N ASP A 302 2.94 0.22 -11.33
CA ASP A 302 3.29 0.15 -12.75
C ASP A 302 4.31 -0.98 -12.94
N PHE A 303 3.83 -2.14 -13.38
CA PHE A 303 4.67 -3.28 -13.67
C PHE A 303 5.22 -3.16 -15.09
N ASN A 304 6.44 -2.67 -15.18
CA ASN A 304 7.07 -2.38 -16.47
C ASN A 304 7.99 -3.52 -16.91
N ILE A 305 7.74 -4.03 -18.13
CA ILE A 305 8.57 -5.03 -18.80
C ILE A 305 9.07 -4.43 -20.11
N GLU A 306 10.40 -4.42 -20.31
CA GLU A 306 11.03 -3.98 -21.52
C GLU A 306 11.92 -5.10 -22.08
N ASN A 307 11.70 -5.47 -23.33
CA ASN A 307 12.45 -6.56 -23.99
C ASN A 307 12.51 -7.87 -23.19
N GLY A 308 11.39 -8.23 -22.53
CA GLY A 308 11.29 -9.43 -21.69
C GLY A 308 11.95 -9.30 -20.31
N GLN A 309 12.45 -8.12 -19.94
CA GLN A 309 13.05 -7.86 -18.62
C GLN A 309 12.15 -7.00 -17.76
N VAL A 310 11.96 -7.41 -16.50
CA VAL A 310 11.25 -6.61 -15.51
C VAL A 310 12.09 -5.41 -15.13
N LYS A 311 11.51 -4.20 -15.22
CA LYS A 311 12.14 -2.93 -14.81
C LYS A 311 11.69 -2.47 -13.43
N SER A 312 10.54 -2.94 -12.98
CA SER A 312 10.02 -2.68 -11.64
C SER A 312 10.55 -3.74 -10.65
N GLU A 313 11.87 -3.73 -10.40
CA GLU A 313 12.57 -4.80 -9.66
C GLU A 313 12.44 -4.70 -8.14
N ASN A 314 12.08 -3.53 -7.61
CA ASN A 314 12.05 -3.24 -6.16
C ASN A 314 10.88 -2.32 -5.83
N PHE A 315 10.58 -2.18 -4.53
CA PHE A 315 9.53 -1.28 -4.02
C PHE A 315 9.87 0.22 -4.10
N ASP A 316 11.00 0.60 -4.67
CA ASP A 316 11.35 1.96 -5.08
C ASP A 316 10.82 2.31 -6.48
N SER A 317 10.62 1.31 -7.31
CA SER A 317 10.10 1.42 -8.68
C SER A 317 8.70 0.81 -8.82
N TYR A 318 8.38 -0.30 -8.16
CA TYR A 318 7.02 -0.83 -7.99
C TYR A 318 6.41 -0.32 -6.70
N LEU A 319 5.65 0.76 -6.81
CA LEU A 319 5.15 1.50 -5.64
C LEU A 319 3.87 0.86 -5.10
N LEU A 320 3.92 0.31 -3.90
CA LEU A 320 2.73 -0.11 -3.16
C LEU A 320 2.14 1.05 -2.35
N PRO A 321 0.81 1.08 -2.14
CA PRO A 321 0.19 2.02 -1.22
C PRO A 321 0.69 1.82 0.21
N THR A 322 0.67 2.90 0.98
CA THR A 322 0.94 2.87 2.41
C THR A 322 -0.35 3.10 3.20
N MET A 323 -0.38 2.81 4.49
CA MET A 323 -1.53 3.10 5.35
C MET A 323 -1.96 4.57 5.30
N LYS A 324 -1.04 5.50 5.01
CA LYS A 324 -1.33 6.94 4.89
C LYS A 324 -2.04 7.32 3.59
N ASP A 325 -2.09 6.41 2.64
CA ASP A 325 -2.76 6.62 1.34
C ASP A 325 -4.21 6.14 1.37
N ILE A 326 -4.55 5.28 2.34
CA ILE A 326 -5.86 4.66 2.43
C ILE A 326 -6.78 5.50 3.33
N PRO A 327 -7.96 5.91 2.82
CA PRO A 327 -8.91 6.72 3.55
C PRO A 327 -9.76 5.90 4.52
N PRO A 328 -10.56 6.57 5.39
CA PRO A 328 -11.69 5.95 6.04
C PRO A 328 -12.68 5.35 5.02
N MET A 329 -13.33 4.24 5.40
CA MET A 329 -14.29 3.56 4.53
C MET A 329 -15.61 3.33 5.25
N THR A 330 -16.70 3.36 4.48
CA THR A 330 -18.00 2.84 4.89
C THR A 330 -18.22 1.49 4.23
N ILE A 331 -18.18 0.40 5.00
CA ILE A 331 -18.27 -0.96 4.51
C ILE A 331 -19.64 -1.53 4.88
N ILE A 332 -20.35 -2.10 3.90
CA ILE A 332 -21.71 -2.61 4.03
C ILE A 332 -21.72 -4.06 3.55
N GLY A 333 -21.94 -4.98 4.50
CA GLY A 333 -22.29 -6.37 4.19
C GLY A 333 -23.75 -6.43 3.74
N VAL A 334 -23.98 -6.97 2.57
CA VAL A 334 -25.33 -7.28 2.08
C VAL A 334 -25.51 -8.77 2.24
N GLU A 335 -26.48 -9.14 3.07
CA GLU A 335 -26.68 -10.55 3.44
C GLU A 335 -27.82 -11.16 2.62
N ASN A 336 -27.47 -11.98 1.65
CA ASN A 336 -28.37 -12.83 0.89
C ASN A 336 -27.81 -14.26 0.95
N PRO A 337 -28.19 -15.04 1.99
CA PRO A 337 -27.66 -16.39 2.21
C PRO A 337 -27.77 -17.26 0.97
N ASP A 338 -26.65 -17.89 0.57
CA ASP A 338 -26.58 -18.75 -0.59
C ASP A 338 -26.79 -20.22 -0.22
N ILE A 339 -27.60 -20.92 -0.99
CA ILE A 339 -27.94 -22.33 -0.73
C ILE A 339 -26.74 -23.29 -0.88
N ALA A 340 -25.74 -22.92 -1.68
CA ALA A 340 -24.51 -23.69 -1.86
C ALA A 340 -23.41 -23.31 -0.85
N GLY A 341 -23.60 -22.22 -0.13
CA GLY A 341 -22.62 -21.68 0.83
C GLY A 341 -22.70 -22.32 2.20
N PRO A 342 -21.57 -22.58 2.85
CA PRO A 342 -21.57 -23.05 4.23
C PRO A 342 -22.23 -22.02 5.13
N LEU A 343 -23.27 -22.43 5.86
CA LEU A 343 -24.10 -21.54 6.69
C LEU A 343 -24.66 -20.33 5.92
N GLY A 344 -24.78 -20.41 4.60
CA GLY A 344 -25.25 -19.34 3.73
C GLY A 344 -24.16 -18.32 3.29
N ALA A 345 -22.91 -18.53 3.65
CA ALA A 345 -21.81 -17.60 3.31
C ALA A 345 -21.31 -17.76 1.86
N LYS A 346 -20.77 -16.69 1.32
CA LYS A 346 -20.00 -16.64 0.07
C LYS A 346 -18.56 -16.14 0.36
N GLY A 347 -17.70 -16.06 -0.65
CA GLY A 347 -16.38 -15.46 -0.52
C GLY A 347 -16.35 -13.95 -0.79
N ILE A 348 -15.26 -13.26 -0.38
CA ILE A 348 -15.08 -11.81 -0.58
C ILE A 348 -13.66 -11.42 -1.07
N GLY A 349 -12.72 -12.36 -1.18
CA GLY A 349 -11.31 -12.03 -1.44
C GLY A 349 -11.11 -11.08 -2.62
N GLU A 350 -11.44 -11.52 -3.82
CA GLU A 350 -11.21 -10.75 -5.05
C GLU A 350 -12.29 -9.68 -5.35
N PRO A 351 -13.57 -9.86 -5.02
CA PRO A 351 -14.60 -8.85 -5.29
C PRO A 351 -14.31 -7.47 -4.68
N ALA A 352 -13.59 -7.42 -3.57
CA ALA A 352 -13.21 -6.17 -2.93
C ALA A 352 -12.16 -5.37 -3.75
N THR A 353 -11.31 -6.07 -4.53
CA THR A 353 -10.22 -5.44 -5.30
C THR A 353 -10.67 -4.93 -6.68
N GLU A 354 -11.49 -5.70 -7.38
CA GLU A 354 -11.79 -5.50 -8.81
C GLU A 354 -12.54 -4.19 -9.12
N LEU A 355 -13.25 -3.63 -8.16
CA LEU A 355 -14.08 -2.43 -8.33
C LEU A 355 -13.33 -1.13 -8.08
N ALA A 356 -12.36 -1.14 -7.16
CA ALA A 356 -11.77 0.07 -6.60
C ALA A 356 -11.06 0.92 -7.67
N ALA A 357 -10.24 0.30 -8.53
CA ALA A 357 -9.53 1.03 -9.58
C ALA A 357 -10.49 1.71 -10.56
N ALA A 358 -11.59 1.05 -10.93
CA ALA A 358 -12.59 1.62 -11.82
C ALA A 358 -13.37 2.77 -11.16
N ALA A 359 -13.74 2.63 -9.88
CA ALA A 359 -14.42 3.68 -9.13
C ALA A 359 -13.53 4.93 -8.98
N ILE A 360 -12.24 4.75 -8.64
CA ILE A 360 -11.27 5.84 -8.53
C ILE A 360 -11.06 6.52 -9.88
N ASN A 361 -10.86 5.77 -10.97
CA ASN A 361 -10.70 6.36 -12.31
C ASN A 361 -11.93 7.17 -12.73
N ASN A 362 -13.13 6.68 -12.45
CA ASN A 362 -14.37 7.40 -12.72
C ASN A 362 -14.48 8.68 -11.88
N ALA A 363 -14.01 8.67 -10.63
CA ALA A 363 -13.99 9.85 -9.77
C ALA A 363 -13.00 10.90 -10.27
N VAL A 364 -11.78 10.51 -10.64
CA VAL A 364 -10.77 11.41 -11.23
C VAL A 364 -11.25 11.97 -12.56
N SER A 365 -11.83 11.14 -13.41
CA SER A 365 -12.39 11.57 -14.71
C SER A 365 -13.50 12.60 -14.53
N PHE A 366 -14.33 12.44 -13.50
CA PHE A 366 -15.37 13.44 -13.17
C PHE A 366 -14.76 14.73 -12.61
N ALA A 367 -13.78 14.63 -11.71
CA ALA A 367 -13.11 15.79 -11.11
C ALA A 367 -12.47 16.71 -12.17
N LEU A 368 -11.87 16.12 -13.20
CA LEU A 368 -11.09 16.82 -14.21
C LEU A 368 -11.84 17.03 -15.53
N GLU A 369 -13.09 16.55 -15.63
CA GLU A 369 -13.87 16.55 -16.88
C GLU A 369 -13.08 15.96 -18.08
N THR A 370 -12.22 14.99 -17.78
CA THR A 370 -11.30 14.36 -18.73
C THR A 370 -11.36 12.85 -18.57
N ARG A 371 -11.55 12.12 -19.67
CA ARG A 371 -11.61 10.67 -19.64
C ARG A 371 -10.21 10.06 -19.70
N PHE A 372 -9.90 9.20 -18.74
CA PHE A 372 -8.68 8.42 -18.71
C PHE A 372 -8.98 6.95 -19.04
N ASN A 373 -8.24 6.40 -20.01
CA ASN A 373 -8.43 5.03 -20.50
C ASN A 373 -7.24 4.10 -20.16
N LYS A 374 -6.25 4.60 -19.43
CA LYS A 374 -5.06 3.84 -19.04
C LYS A 374 -4.78 4.05 -17.56
N LEU A 375 -4.40 2.97 -16.89
CA LEU A 375 -3.93 2.94 -15.50
C LEU A 375 -2.46 2.49 -15.44
N PRO A 376 -1.75 2.81 -14.36
CA PRO A 376 -2.12 3.69 -13.27
C PRO A 376 -2.19 5.16 -13.71
N LEU A 377 -3.03 5.98 -13.05
CA LEU A 377 -3.07 7.43 -13.24
C LEU A 377 -1.92 8.09 -12.47
N THR A 378 -0.73 8.05 -13.04
CA THR A 378 0.44 8.72 -12.44
C THR A 378 0.26 10.22 -12.38
N LEU A 379 1.06 10.91 -11.56
CA LEU A 379 1.04 12.37 -11.47
C LEU A 379 1.18 13.02 -12.86
N GLU A 380 2.08 12.46 -13.67
CA GLU A 380 2.37 12.91 -15.02
C GLU A 380 1.16 12.73 -15.96
N GLN A 381 0.51 11.57 -15.90
CA GLN A 381 -0.66 11.28 -16.75
C GLN A 381 -1.86 12.17 -16.39
N VAL A 382 -2.05 12.42 -15.09
CA VAL A 382 -3.12 13.32 -14.63
C VAL A 382 -2.91 14.73 -15.13
N ILE A 383 -1.71 15.32 -14.95
CA ILE A 383 -1.39 16.68 -15.38
C ILE A 383 -1.43 16.81 -16.90
N LEU A 384 -0.76 15.92 -17.62
CA LEU A 384 -0.69 16.00 -19.09
C LEU A 384 -2.07 15.74 -19.71
N GLY A 385 -2.83 14.78 -19.19
CA GLY A 385 -4.19 14.52 -19.63
C GLY A 385 -5.13 15.69 -19.38
N TYR A 386 -5.03 16.32 -18.21
CA TYR A 386 -5.84 17.49 -17.85
C TYR A 386 -5.52 18.72 -18.71
N ASN A 387 -4.21 19.05 -18.86
CA ASN A 387 -3.78 20.24 -19.60
C ASN A 387 -3.98 20.11 -21.11
N LEU A 388 -3.66 18.93 -21.67
CA LEU A 388 -3.74 18.70 -23.11
C LEU A 388 -5.12 18.26 -23.59
N LYS A 389 -6.00 17.86 -22.66
CA LYS A 389 -7.31 17.23 -22.98
C LYS A 389 -7.19 16.09 -24.00
N LYS A 390 -6.06 15.40 -24.00
CA LYS A 390 -5.71 14.30 -24.89
C LYS A 390 -5.18 13.12 -24.08
N PRO A 391 -5.46 11.88 -24.48
CA PRO A 391 -4.82 10.73 -23.86
C PRO A 391 -3.32 10.83 -24.06
N VAL A 392 -2.57 10.72 -22.96
CA VAL A 392 -1.11 10.69 -22.99
C VAL A 392 -0.69 9.36 -23.60
N ARG A 393 -0.09 9.39 -24.79
CA ARG A 393 0.70 8.27 -25.27
C ARG A 393 2.02 8.28 -24.49
N GLN A 394 2.33 7.20 -23.79
CA GLN A 394 3.71 6.98 -23.36
C GLN A 394 4.56 7.02 -24.65
N SER A 395 5.46 7.99 -24.73
CA SER A 395 6.57 7.88 -25.67
C SER A 395 7.30 6.60 -25.30
N GLU A 396 7.46 5.72 -26.25
CA GLU A 396 8.35 4.58 -26.15
C GLU A 396 9.75 5.14 -25.84
N MET A 397 10.09 5.17 -24.55
CA MET A 397 11.46 5.44 -24.14
C MET A 397 12.24 4.15 -24.39
N MET A 398 12.82 4.06 -25.56
CA MET A 398 13.90 3.13 -25.80
C MET A 398 15.11 3.59 -24.98
N LEU A 399 15.22 3.08 -23.76
CA LEU A 399 16.51 3.01 -23.08
C LEU A 399 17.19 1.75 -23.60
N GLU A 400 18.23 1.91 -24.37
CA GLU A 400 19.15 0.82 -24.69
C GLU A 400 19.69 0.27 -23.36
N ALA A 401 19.21 -0.90 -22.98
CA ALA A 401 19.68 -1.62 -21.81
C ALA A 401 20.79 -2.57 -22.26
N GLU A 402 22.01 -2.07 -22.28
CA GLU A 402 23.16 -2.96 -22.13
C GLU A 402 23.30 -3.37 -20.67
N ASN A 403 23.47 -4.66 -20.49
CA ASN A 403 24.09 -5.42 -19.42
C ASN A 403 23.19 -6.37 -18.65
N LYS A 404 23.53 -7.66 -18.80
CA LYS A 404 23.14 -8.75 -17.89
C LYS A 404 23.70 -8.41 -16.50
N LYS A 405 22.83 -8.00 -15.58
CA LYS A 405 23.21 -7.74 -14.18
C LYS A 405 23.39 -9.08 -13.47
N GLN A 406 24.58 -9.32 -12.99
CA GLN A 406 24.86 -10.44 -12.10
C GLN A 406 24.35 -10.09 -10.71
N VAL A 407 23.58 -11.00 -10.09
CA VAL A 407 23.07 -10.79 -8.72
C VAL A 407 24.24 -10.93 -7.75
N LEU A 408 24.47 -9.91 -6.90
CA LEU A 408 25.45 -9.97 -5.82
C LEU A 408 25.06 -11.08 -4.82
N ARG A 409 26.01 -11.98 -4.51
CA ARG A 409 25.84 -13.00 -3.47
C ARG A 409 26.30 -12.43 -2.12
N LEU A 410 25.66 -12.83 -1.02
CA LEU A 410 26.09 -12.40 0.32
C LEU A 410 27.54 -12.81 0.67
N THR A 411 28.03 -13.86 0.07
CA THR A 411 29.42 -14.32 0.20
C THR A 411 30.45 -13.38 -0.45
N ASP A 412 29.99 -12.46 -1.29
CA ASP A 412 30.85 -11.52 -2.02
C ASP A 412 31.00 -10.17 -1.27
N VAL A 413 30.49 -10.10 -0.03
CA VAL A 413 30.52 -8.89 0.81
C VAL A 413 31.35 -9.17 2.07
N GLU A 414 32.47 -8.48 2.21
CA GLU A 414 33.30 -8.47 3.42
C GLU A 414 33.05 -7.18 4.20
N VAL A 415 32.72 -7.28 5.50
CA VAL A 415 32.47 -6.13 6.37
C VAL A 415 33.40 -6.14 7.56
N THR A 416 34.26 -5.14 7.66
CA THR A 416 35.13 -4.93 8.82
C THR A 416 34.61 -3.78 9.67
N ARG A 417 34.37 -4.00 10.97
CA ARG A 417 33.94 -2.95 11.89
C ARG A 417 35.15 -2.21 12.44
N ALA A 418 35.22 -0.90 12.18
CA ALA A 418 36.25 -0.04 12.75
C ALA A 418 35.97 0.22 14.24
N LYS A 419 37.03 0.18 15.06
CA LYS A 419 36.99 0.45 16.51
C LYS A 419 37.29 1.91 16.85
N SER A 420 37.90 2.64 15.90
CA SER A 420 38.23 4.06 16.04
C SER A 420 38.16 4.77 14.68
N LEU A 421 38.07 6.10 14.70
CA LEU A 421 38.13 6.90 13.48
C LEU A 421 39.44 6.68 12.72
N GLN A 422 40.58 6.57 13.45
CA GLN A 422 41.90 6.32 12.85
C GLN A 422 41.94 4.97 12.12
N GLU A 423 41.38 3.92 12.71
CA GLU A 423 41.28 2.59 12.05
C GLU A 423 40.39 2.66 10.80
N ALA A 424 39.24 3.35 10.91
CA ALA A 424 38.36 3.55 9.76
C ALA A 424 39.08 4.22 8.58
N LEU A 425 39.84 5.27 8.84
CA LEU A 425 40.62 5.96 7.82
C LEU A 425 41.74 5.09 7.22
N THR A 426 42.37 4.28 8.06
CA THR A 426 43.42 3.33 7.63
C THR A 426 42.85 2.25 6.68
N LEU A 427 41.69 1.73 7.03
CA LEU A 427 41.01 0.75 6.18
C LEU A 427 40.49 1.38 4.87
N LEU A 428 39.94 2.60 4.96
CA LEU A 428 39.39 3.32 3.82
C LEU A 428 40.47 3.75 2.80
N ALA A 429 41.70 3.91 3.25
CA ALA A 429 42.86 4.19 2.38
C ALA A 429 43.28 3.00 1.50
N GLN A 430 42.77 1.79 1.77
CA GLN A 430 43.02 0.62 0.93
C GLN A 430 42.14 0.66 -0.32
N GLU A 431 42.72 0.23 -1.45
CA GLU A 431 42.00 0.21 -2.73
C GLU A 431 40.74 -0.69 -2.67
N GLY A 432 39.62 -0.20 -3.19
CA GLY A 432 38.36 -0.92 -3.28
C GLY A 432 37.57 -1.03 -1.97
N VAL A 433 38.02 -0.39 -0.90
CA VAL A 433 37.25 -0.31 0.37
C VAL A 433 36.29 0.86 0.37
N THR A 434 35.08 0.65 0.85
CA THR A 434 34.02 1.67 0.93
C THR A 434 33.48 1.75 2.36
N ALA A 435 33.25 2.97 2.85
CA ALA A 435 32.61 3.17 4.15
C ALA A 435 31.11 2.81 4.09
N ILE A 436 30.65 2.11 5.13
CA ILE A 436 29.22 1.84 5.35
C ILE A 436 28.81 2.35 6.72
N ALA A 437 27.74 3.17 6.76
CA ALA A 437 27.07 3.58 8.00
C ALA A 437 25.70 2.91 8.08
N GLY A 438 24.65 3.50 7.50
CA GLY A 438 23.30 2.92 7.48
C GLY A 438 23.09 1.77 6.50
N GLY A 439 23.83 1.76 5.40
CA GLY A 439 23.76 0.74 4.35
C GLY A 439 22.57 0.85 3.41
N THR A 440 21.69 1.82 3.59
CA THR A 440 20.42 1.95 2.87
C THR A 440 20.57 2.22 1.37
N ASP A 441 21.67 2.82 0.94
CA ASP A 441 22.02 3.03 -0.48
C ASP A 441 23.16 2.11 -0.95
N VAL A 442 24.22 1.98 -0.17
CA VAL A 442 25.41 1.18 -0.54
C VAL A 442 25.05 -0.27 -0.87
N ILE A 443 24.17 -0.90 -0.10
CA ILE A 443 23.74 -2.29 -0.34
C ILE A 443 22.87 -2.38 -1.59
N VAL A 444 21.97 -1.43 -1.80
CA VAL A 444 21.10 -1.40 -3.00
C VAL A 444 21.95 -1.20 -4.26
N GLN A 445 22.89 -0.25 -4.24
CA GLN A 445 23.81 -0.01 -5.37
C GLN A 445 24.77 -1.19 -5.59
N GLY A 446 25.22 -1.83 -4.51
CA GLY A 446 26.10 -2.99 -4.56
C GLY A 446 25.51 -4.18 -5.30
N ARG A 447 24.19 -4.36 -5.25
CA ARG A 447 23.49 -5.40 -6.02
C ARG A 447 23.67 -5.26 -7.55
N LEU A 448 24.03 -4.07 -8.00
CA LEU A 448 24.26 -3.75 -9.40
C LEU A 448 25.74 -3.91 -9.82
N GLN A 449 26.62 -4.22 -8.87
CA GLN A 449 28.06 -4.37 -9.13
C GLN A 449 28.42 -5.83 -9.38
N THR A 450 29.38 -6.05 -10.28
CA THR A 450 29.83 -7.40 -10.67
C THR A 450 31.03 -7.91 -9.86
N ARG A 451 31.52 -7.13 -8.88
CA ARG A 451 32.71 -7.43 -8.07
C ARG A 451 32.38 -7.49 -6.59
N ALA A 452 33.20 -8.22 -5.83
CA ALA A 452 33.12 -8.29 -4.37
C ALA A 452 33.21 -6.89 -3.74
N MET A 453 32.46 -6.68 -2.67
CA MET A 453 32.45 -5.43 -1.90
C MET A 453 33.24 -5.60 -0.59
N ARG A 454 34.18 -4.70 -0.36
CA ARG A 454 34.91 -4.57 0.91
C ARG A 454 34.42 -3.32 1.63
N LEU A 455 33.75 -3.51 2.76
CA LEU A 455 33.07 -2.44 3.51
C LEU A 455 33.72 -2.24 4.88
N VAL A 456 33.88 -0.97 5.28
CA VAL A 456 34.25 -0.60 6.65
C VAL A 456 33.06 0.02 7.37
N ASP A 457 32.58 -0.67 8.42
CA ASP A 457 31.43 -0.23 9.23
C ASP A 457 31.88 0.88 10.20
N ILE A 458 31.35 2.08 9.99
CA ILE A 458 31.59 3.29 10.79
C ILE A 458 30.40 3.69 11.64
N SER A 459 29.31 2.91 11.63
CA SER A 459 28.01 3.28 12.21
C SER A 459 28.00 3.48 13.72
N ARG A 460 29.05 3.00 14.43
CA ARG A 460 29.13 3.06 15.91
C ARG A 460 30.30 3.89 16.43
N LEU A 461 30.99 4.63 15.54
CA LEU A 461 32.07 5.50 15.99
C LEU A 461 31.48 6.70 16.75
N PRO A 462 31.86 6.93 18.04
CA PRO A 462 31.24 7.97 18.85
C PRO A 462 31.38 9.36 18.24
N GLU A 463 32.54 9.67 17.63
CA GLU A 463 32.85 10.95 17.01
C GLU A 463 31.95 11.25 15.81
N LEU A 464 31.37 10.22 15.19
CA LEU A 464 30.48 10.33 14.02
C LEU A 464 29.00 10.29 14.36
N THR A 465 28.63 10.05 15.63
CA THR A 465 27.24 9.81 16.03
C THR A 465 26.71 10.81 17.06
N GLN A 466 27.35 11.95 17.21
CA GLN A 466 27.00 12.99 18.18
C GLN A 466 26.58 14.30 17.51
N VAL A 467 25.82 15.12 18.22
CA VAL A 467 25.58 16.53 17.92
C VAL A 467 26.21 17.35 19.03
N SER A 468 26.97 18.37 18.67
CA SER A 468 27.59 19.32 19.60
C SER A 468 27.45 20.75 19.09
N GLU A 469 27.59 21.71 19.99
CA GLU A 469 27.69 23.12 19.66
C GLU A 469 29.11 23.58 19.98
N ASP A 470 29.72 24.31 19.04
CA ASP A 470 30.98 25.01 19.30
C ASP A 470 30.72 26.18 20.21
N PRO A 471 31.38 26.29 21.38
CA PRO A 471 31.07 27.31 22.38
C PRO A 471 31.48 28.75 21.96
N VAL A 472 32.29 28.89 20.92
CA VAL A 472 32.80 30.18 20.44
C VAL A 472 32.06 30.66 19.20
N SER A 473 31.94 29.79 18.19
CA SER A 473 31.28 30.14 16.94
C SER A 473 29.77 29.91 16.97
N HIS A 474 29.26 29.19 17.96
CA HIS A 474 27.86 28.76 18.08
C HIS A 474 27.41 27.90 16.89
N GLU A 475 28.33 27.35 16.15
CA GLU A 475 28.05 26.39 15.07
C GLU A 475 27.59 25.07 15.65
N VAL A 476 26.58 24.46 15.03
CA VAL A 476 26.11 23.11 15.40
C VAL A 476 26.77 22.10 14.51
N ILE A 477 27.47 21.15 15.13
CA ILE A 477 28.21 20.08 14.47
C ILE A 477 27.45 18.78 14.59
N ILE A 478 27.10 18.18 13.46
CA ILE A 478 26.42 16.87 13.37
C ILE A 478 27.44 15.86 12.84
N GLY A 479 27.67 14.76 13.56
CA GLY A 479 28.53 13.67 13.12
C GLY A 479 28.00 12.98 11.85
N GLY A 480 28.89 12.59 10.94
CA GLY A 480 28.53 12.05 9.63
C GLY A 480 27.72 10.74 9.65
N ALA A 481 27.83 9.95 10.72
CA ALA A 481 27.04 8.73 10.92
C ALA A 481 25.78 8.95 11.78
N MET A 482 25.39 10.21 12.06
CA MET A 482 24.14 10.52 12.76
C MET A 482 22.94 10.10 11.94
N THR A 483 22.05 9.28 12.52
CA THR A 483 20.85 8.79 11.85
C THR A 483 19.75 9.84 11.78
N PHE A 484 18.87 9.74 10.78
CA PHE A 484 17.79 10.71 10.61
C PHE A 484 16.83 10.76 11.81
N ASN A 485 16.46 9.63 12.41
CA ASN A 485 15.60 9.65 13.60
C ASN A 485 16.27 10.40 14.78
N ARG A 486 17.57 10.19 15.00
CA ARG A 486 18.29 10.94 16.05
C ARG A 486 18.38 12.44 15.76
N ILE A 487 18.47 12.83 14.47
CA ILE A 487 18.37 14.23 14.05
C ILE A 487 16.99 14.79 14.34
N THR A 488 15.93 14.04 13.98
CA THR A 488 14.55 14.50 14.21
C THR A 488 14.18 14.63 15.67
N ASP A 489 14.83 13.89 16.55
CA ASP A 489 14.55 13.91 17.99
C ASP A 489 15.46 14.87 18.79
N HIS A 490 16.47 15.44 18.15
CA HIS A 490 17.45 16.27 18.84
C HIS A 490 16.92 17.69 19.14
N PRO A 491 16.82 18.13 20.43
CA PRO A 491 16.20 19.40 20.80
C PRO A 491 16.82 20.64 20.11
N LEU A 492 18.16 20.74 20.13
CA LEU A 492 18.89 21.84 19.52
C LEU A 492 18.63 21.97 18.00
N LEU A 493 18.52 20.84 17.30
CA LEU A 493 18.24 20.85 15.86
C LEU A 493 16.79 21.23 15.59
N ARG A 494 15.85 20.77 16.40
CA ARG A 494 14.42 21.16 16.31
C ARG A 494 14.24 22.67 16.49
N GLU A 495 14.96 23.25 17.43
CA GLU A 495 14.87 24.67 17.74
C GLU A 495 15.48 25.52 16.62
N ARG A 496 16.72 25.22 16.22
CA ARG A 496 17.51 26.12 15.35
C ARG A 496 17.38 25.81 13.85
N TYR A 497 17.12 24.56 13.49
CA TYR A 497 17.09 24.09 12.09
C TYR A 497 15.83 23.29 11.77
N PRO A 498 14.63 23.83 12.02
CA PRO A 498 13.38 23.09 11.91
C PRO A 498 13.11 22.52 10.50
N LEU A 499 13.56 23.20 9.42
CA LEU A 499 13.37 22.71 8.06
C LEU A 499 14.25 21.48 7.76
N LEU A 500 15.47 21.41 8.32
CA LEU A 500 16.30 20.21 8.22
C LEU A 500 15.65 19.04 8.94
N VAL A 501 15.12 19.29 10.14
CA VAL A 501 14.39 18.26 10.92
C VAL A 501 13.15 17.79 10.18
N GLN A 502 12.36 18.72 9.62
CA GLN A 502 11.17 18.39 8.82
C GLN A 502 11.52 17.53 7.62
N ALA A 503 12.56 17.88 6.86
CA ALA A 503 13.02 17.11 5.72
C ALA A 503 13.55 15.72 6.11
N CYS A 504 14.34 15.64 7.19
CA CYS A 504 14.81 14.35 7.71
C CYS A 504 13.64 13.43 8.13
N HIS A 505 12.53 13.99 8.62
CA HIS A 505 11.34 13.23 9.00
C HIS A 505 10.62 12.61 7.79
N THR A 506 10.74 13.18 6.59
CA THR A 506 10.11 12.67 5.37
C THR A 506 10.91 11.53 4.71
N VAL A 507 12.17 11.32 5.09
CA VAL A 507 13.03 10.28 4.49
C VAL A 507 12.52 8.88 4.80
N GLY A 508 12.14 8.13 3.80
CA GLY A 508 11.80 6.73 3.88
C GLY A 508 10.80 6.35 4.98
N SER A 509 10.99 5.18 5.58
CA SER A 509 10.23 4.70 6.75
C SER A 509 10.95 5.02 8.06
N HIS A 510 10.26 4.80 9.20
CA HIS A 510 10.89 4.89 10.51
C HIS A 510 12.09 3.93 10.62
N GLN A 511 11.98 2.72 10.07
CA GLN A 511 13.06 1.74 10.03
C GLN A 511 14.26 2.23 9.20
N ILE A 512 13.98 2.83 8.03
CA ILE A 512 15.03 3.44 7.19
C ILE A 512 15.71 4.57 7.96
N ARG A 513 14.96 5.48 8.58
CA ARG A 513 15.51 6.61 9.34
C ARG A 513 16.31 6.21 10.57
N ASN A 514 16.07 5.03 11.14
CA ASN A 514 16.90 4.47 12.21
C ASN A 514 18.29 4.00 11.71
N ARG A 515 18.46 3.83 10.41
CA ARG A 515 19.71 3.34 9.78
C ARG A 515 20.38 4.41 8.91
N ALA A 516 19.60 5.04 8.04
CA ALA A 516 20.11 6.04 7.10
C ALA A 516 20.68 7.25 7.84
N THR A 517 21.84 7.73 7.38
CA THR A 517 22.62 8.78 8.03
C THR A 517 22.72 10.02 7.15
N ILE A 518 22.89 11.19 7.78
CA ILE A 518 23.03 12.45 7.05
C ILE A 518 24.29 12.45 6.18
N GLY A 519 25.41 11.95 6.67
CA GLY A 519 26.65 11.86 5.89
C GLY A 519 26.51 10.90 4.71
N GLY A 520 25.86 9.74 4.92
CA GLY A 520 25.59 8.78 3.84
C GLY A 520 24.72 9.41 2.74
N ASN A 521 23.66 10.14 3.09
CA ASN A 521 22.79 10.84 2.15
C ASN A 521 23.53 11.93 1.34
N ILE A 522 24.37 12.72 2.02
CA ILE A 522 25.18 13.77 1.37
C ILE A 522 26.23 13.18 0.43
N VAL A 523 26.93 12.13 0.85
CA VAL A 523 27.98 11.48 0.02
C VAL A 523 27.38 10.74 -1.16
N ASN A 524 26.20 10.12 -0.99
CA ASN A 524 25.46 9.51 -2.09
C ASN A 524 25.01 10.54 -3.14
N ALA A 525 24.79 11.80 -2.73
CA ALA A 525 24.42 12.93 -3.58
C ALA A 525 23.30 12.63 -4.57
N ALA A 526 22.30 11.82 -4.14
CA ALA A 526 21.09 11.62 -4.93
C ALA A 526 20.37 12.98 -5.13
N PRO A 527 19.94 13.33 -6.35
CA PRO A 527 19.20 14.58 -6.58
C PRO A 527 17.95 14.71 -5.72
N CYS A 528 17.35 13.57 -5.32
CA CYS A 528 16.18 13.47 -4.45
C CYS A 528 16.53 13.29 -2.95
N GLY A 529 17.76 13.61 -2.54
CA GLY A 529 18.20 13.54 -1.15
C GLY A 529 17.58 14.65 -0.32
N ASP A 530 16.53 14.32 0.46
CA ASP A 530 15.67 15.31 1.13
C ASP A 530 16.38 16.21 2.16
N SER A 531 17.42 15.71 2.83
CA SER A 531 18.16 16.51 3.81
C SER A 531 19.09 17.55 3.18
N ILE A 532 19.41 17.41 1.88
CA ILE A 532 20.41 18.27 1.21
C ILE A 532 19.87 19.70 0.97
N PRO A 533 18.67 19.92 0.41
CA PRO A 533 18.16 21.26 0.16
C PRO A 533 18.09 22.13 1.42
N PRO A 534 17.51 21.69 2.54
CA PRO A 534 17.51 22.52 3.76
C PRO A 534 18.91 22.68 4.36
N ALA A 535 19.82 21.73 4.22
CA ALA A 535 21.20 21.91 4.66
C ALA A 535 21.92 23.00 3.86
N ILE A 536 21.72 23.06 2.53
CA ILE A 536 22.23 24.16 1.67
C ILE A 536 21.55 25.48 2.07
N LEU A 537 20.26 25.48 2.36
CA LEU A 537 19.50 26.66 2.78
C LEU A 537 20.12 27.33 4.03
N TYR A 538 20.63 26.51 4.95
CA TYR A 538 21.31 26.94 6.18
C TYR A 538 22.84 27.13 6.01
N ASP A 539 23.36 27.17 4.78
CA ASP A 539 24.80 27.31 4.47
C ASP A 539 25.67 26.22 5.14
N ALA A 540 25.20 24.99 5.17
CA ALA A 540 25.96 23.89 5.75
C ALA A 540 27.33 23.74 5.09
N ARG A 541 28.34 23.48 5.91
CA ARG A 541 29.67 23.03 5.50
C ARG A 541 29.87 21.59 5.91
N ILE A 542 30.77 20.91 5.23
CA ILE A 542 31.14 19.52 5.55
C ILE A 542 32.65 19.42 5.81
N GLU A 543 33.01 18.56 6.75
CA GLU A 543 34.41 18.17 7.01
C GLU A 543 34.65 16.81 6.37
N LEU A 544 35.67 16.75 5.50
CA LEU A 544 36.23 15.52 4.93
C LEU A 544 37.58 15.25 5.58
N ARG A 545 37.80 13.99 5.97
CA ARG A 545 39.03 13.57 6.64
C ARG A 545 39.60 12.32 5.98
N SER A 546 40.90 12.32 5.78
CA SER A 546 41.70 11.15 5.35
C SER A 546 42.93 11.02 6.27
N LEU A 547 43.79 10.04 5.98
CA LEU A 547 45.09 9.94 6.65
C LEU A 547 46.01 11.14 6.31
N ASN A 548 45.79 11.78 5.16
CA ASN A 548 46.62 12.86 4.64
C ASN A 548 46.19 14.25 5.12
N GLY A 549 45.09 14.36 5.86
CA GLY A 549 44.61 15.63 6.39
C GLY A 549 43.10 15.79 6.48
N VAL A 550 42.69 17.03 6.78
CA VAL A 550 41.31 17.45 6.95
C VAL A 550 41.04 18.64 6.06
N ARG A 551 39.91 18.66 5.37
CA ARG A 551 39.44 19.84 4.64
C ARG A 551 37.96 20.09 4.89
N THR A 552 37.60 21.36 4.91
CA THR A 552 36.21 21.82 5.06
C THR A 552 35.79 22.59 3.82
N LEU A 553 34.59 22.33 3.31
CA LEU A 553 34.05 23.06 2.15
C LEU A 553 32.54 23.21 2.28
N GLY A 554 31.97 24.15 1.52
CA GLY A 554 30.52 24.36 1.49
C GLY A 554 29.80 23.13 0.90
N LEU A 555 28.64 22.78 1.46
CA LEU A 555 27.86 21.64 0.98
C LEU A 555 27.45 21.81 -0.51
N ALA A 556 27.03 23.01 -0.92
CA ALA A 556 26.68 23.29 -2.31
C ALA A 556 27.85 23.15 -3.28
N GLU A 557 29.07 23.49 -2.82
CA GLU A 557 30.32 23.33 -3.56
C GLU A 557 30.73 21.85 -3.67
N PHE A 558 30.57 21.08 -2.59
CA PHE A 558 30.87 19.65 -2.53
C PHE A 558 30.15 18.82 -3.59
N LEU A 559 28.90 19.18 -3.89
CA LEU A 559 28.06 18.50 -4.88
C LEU A 559 28.46 18.95 -6.30
N LEU A 560 28.84 17.99 -7.15
CA LEU A 560 29.16 18.27 -8.57
C LEU A 560 27.95 18.07 -9.48
N SER A 561 27.30 16.91 -9.35
CA SER A 561 26.07 16.56 -10.07
C SER A 561 25.38 15.42 -9.32
N GLY A 562 24.26 14.91 -9.85
CA GLY A 562 23.62 13.72 -9.26
C GLY A 562 24.61 12.57 -9.14
N TYR A 563 24.70 12.02 -7.93
CA TYR A 563 25.62 10.92 -7.56
C TYR A 563 27.11 11.21 -7.74
N LYS A 564 27.49 12.48 -7.83
CA LYS A 564 28.90 12.90 -7.98
C LYS A 564 29.23 14.02 -7.01
N THR A 565 30.31 13.83 -6.26
CA THR A 565 30.81 14.77 -5.25
C THR A 565 32.30 15.01 -5.44
N GLN A 566 32.86 15.99 -4.69
CA GLN A 566 34.29 16.25 -4.63
C GLN A 566 35.04 15.30 -3.68
N ARG A 567 34.38 14.29 -3.07
CA ARG A 567 35.01 13.35 -2.15
C ARG A 567 36.04 12.49 -2.87
N GLN A 568 37.26 12.38 -2.34
CA GLN A 568 38.25 11.40 -2.77
C GLN A 568 37.91 9.99 -2.21
N PRO A 569 38.39 8.92 -2.84
CA PRO A 569 38.08 7.55 -2.40
C PRO A 569 38.47 7.27 -0.95
N ASP A 570 39.57 7.81 -0.45
CA ASP A 570 40.11 7.64 0.90
C ASP A 570 39.56 8.63 1.93
N GLU A 571 38.69 9.57 1.52
CA GLU A 571 38.09 10.54 2.43
C GLU A 571 36.80 10.02 3.05
N LEU A 572 36.61 10.33 4.33
CA LEU A 572 35.40 10.11 5.09
C LEU A 572 34.74 11.46 5.42
N LEU A 573 33.42 11.60 5.17
CA LEU A 573 32.65 12.73 5.69
C LEU A 573 32.43 12.53 7.18
N THR A 574 33.13 13.33 7.99
CA THR A 574 33.11 13.20 9.47
C THR A 574 32.12 14.13 10.13
N LYS A 575 31.88 15.33 9.57
CA LYS A 575 30.98 16.31 10.16
C LYS A 575 30.15 17.05 9.12
N VAL A 576 28.94 17.40 9.52
CA VAL A 576 28.10 18.43 8.88
C VAL A 576 28.03 19.59 9.86
N ILE A 577 28.46 20.77 9.42
CA ILE A 577 28.61 21.97 10.24
C ILE A 577 27.55 22.99 9.81
N LEU A 578 26.67 23.35 10.73
CA LEU A 578 25.59 24.31 10.50
C LEU A 578 25.91 25.62 11.23
N PRO A 579 26.13 26.72 10.49
CA PRO A 579 26.33 28.04 11.15
C PRO A 579 25.04 28.49 11.84
N PRO A 580 25.13 29.36 12.85
CA PRO A 580 23.95 29.95 13.48
C PRO A 580 23.04 30.60 12.44
N PRO A 581 21.69 30.45 12.56
CA PRO A 581 20.77 31.04 11.61
C PRO A 581 20.92 32.55 11.52
N VAL A 582 21.22 33.08 10.35
CA VAL A 582 21.44 34.52 10.10
C VAL A 582 20.19 35.34 10.43
N ARG A 583 19.01 34.75 10.24
CA ARG A 583 17.71 35.37 10.52
C ARG A 583 16.84 34.38 11.34
N PRO A 584 16.98 34.37 12.68
CA PRO A 584 16.25 33.42 13.53
C PRO A 584 14.72 33.58 13.46
N ARG A 585 14.22 34.75 13.06
CA ARG A 585 12.78 35.05 12.90
C ARG A 585 12.24 34.79 11.50
N ALA A 586 13.10 34.44 10.54
CA ALA A 586 12.66 34.11 9.18
C ALA A 586 11.65 32.99 9.20
N LYS A 587 10.56 33.13 8.41
CA LYS A 587 9.56 32.07 8.20
C LYS A 587 10.13 31.04 7.27
N GLY A 588 10.07 29.80 7.71
CA GLY A 588 10.56 28.65 6.95
C GLY A 588 9.43 27.86 6.30
N PHE A 589 9.71 27.33 5.13
CA PHE A 589 8.82 26.43 4.40
C PHE A 589 9.65 25.30 3.78
N TYR A 590 9.18 24.05 3.95
CA TYR A 590 9.68 22.89 3.23
C TYR A 590 8.50 22.10 2.70
N HIS A 591 8.53 21.80 1.42
CA HIS A 591 7.55 20.93 0.79
C HIS A 591 8.23 19.90 -0.10
N GLN A 592 7.74 18.66 -0.01
CA GLN A 592 8.16 17.53 -0.80
C GLN A 592 6.97 16.98 -1.57
N LEU A 593 7.12 16.86 -2.88
CA LEU A 593 6.15 16.19 -3.74
C LEU A 593 6.62 14.78 -4.05
N GLY A 594 5.80 13.80 -3.69
CA GLY A 594 5.99 12.39 -4.00
C GLY A 594 4.71 11.75 -4.52
N ARG A 595 4.79 10.52 -5.00
CA ARG A 595 3.64 9.80 -5.57
C ARG A 595 2.66 9.30 -4.50
N ARG A 596 3.13 9.05 -3.27
CA ARG A 596 2.33 8.54 -2.14
C ARG A 596 2.57 9.37 -0.87
N ASN A 597 1.82 9.12 0.19
CA ASN A 597 1.86 9.94 1.40
C ASN A 597 2.94 9.54 2.42
N ALA A 598 3.63 8.42 2.18
CA ALA A 598 4.78 7.99 2.97
C ALA A 598 5.76 7.19 2.08
N LEU A 599 6.99 6.97 2.56
CA LEU A 599 8.01 6.21 1.83
C LEU A 599 8.25 6.75 0.41
N ASN A 600 8.23 8.06 0.26
CA ASN A 600 8.38 8.70 -1.03
C ASN A 600 9.82 8.74 -1.52
N ILE A 601 9.99 8.62 -2.85
CA ILE A 601 11.13 9.20 -3.57
C ILE A 601 10.67 10.57 -4.07
N THR A 602 11.40 11.61 -3.70
CA THR A 602 11.06 12.99 -4.02
C THR A 602 11.09 13.23 -5.52
N ARG A 603 9.96 13.63 -6.07
CA ARG A 603 9.83 14.08 -7.46
C ARG A 603 10.33 15.52 -7.63
N GLN A 604 9.99 16.35 -6.65
CA GLN A 604 10.41 17.75 -6.51
C GLN A 604 10.32 18.14 -5.04
N SER A 605 11.20 19.03 -4.58
CA SER A 605 11.04 19.68 -3.28
C SER A 605 11.52 21.13 -3.33
N LEU A 606 11.01 21.93 -2.43
CA LEU A 606 11.40 23.31 -2.24
C LEU A 606 11.63 23.58 -0.75
N SER A 607 12.78 24.16 -0.46
CA SER A 607 13.10 24.74 0.86
C SER A 607 13.19 26.25 0.75
N ALA A 608 12.51 26.98 1.61
CA ALA A 608 12.47 28.44 1.60
C ALA A 608 12.66 29.04 3.00
N LEU A 609 13.37 30.14 3.09
CA LEU A 609 13.44 31.03 4.24
C LEU A 609 13.14 32.45 3.79
N LEU A 610 12.16 33.10 4.44
CA LEU A 610 11.71 34.46 4.13
C LEU A 610 11.61 35.28 5.39
N ASP A 611 12.12 36.53 5.35
CA ASP A 611 11.91 37.54 6.37
C ASP A 611 11.39 38.83 5.71
N PHE A 612 10.63 39.63 6.46
CA PHE A 612 9.96 40.82 5.94
C PHE A 612 10.41 42.05 6.72
N ALA A 613 10.51 43.13 6.00
CA ALA A 613 10.66 44.47 6.62
C ALA A 613 9.31 44.94 7.17
N ASP A 614 9.33 46.01 7.96
CA ASP A 614 8.13 46.58 8.60
C ASP A 614 7.09 47.10 7.59
N ASP A 615 7.50 47.43 6.36
CA ASP A 615 6.64 47.82 5.26
C ASP A 615 6.03 46.63 4.49
N GLY A 616 6.31 45.37 4.91
CA GLY A 616 5.81 44.16 4.30
C GLY A 616 6.59 43.70 3.07
N THR A 617 7.71 44.37 2.72
CA THR A 617 8.59 43.90 1.65
C THR A 617 9.51 42.76 2.12
N VAL A 618 9.94 41.90 1.19
CA VAL A 618 10.84 40.78 1.46
C VAL A 618 12.24 41.34 1.76
N SER A 619 12.67 41.33 3.04
CA SER A 619 13.99 41.80 3.46
C SER A 619 15.09 40.71 3.38
N TYR A 620 14.69 39.47 3.38
CA TYR A 620 15.56 38.31 3.25
C TYR A 620 14.85 37.16 2.54
N CYS A 621 15.53 36.51 1.60
CA CYS A 621 15.00 35.40 0.85
C CYS A 621 16.09 34.39 0.54
N ARG A 622 15.84 33.14 0.84
CA ARG A 622 16.62 31.98 0.35
C ARG A 622 15.68 30.91 -0.15
N LEU A 623 15.99 30.38 -1.31
CA LEU A 623 15.22 29.32 -1.97
C LEU A 623 16.19 28.25 -2.47
N VAL A 624 15.92 27.00 -2.12
CA VAL A 624 16.71 25.85 -2.60
C VAL A 624 15.78 24.80 -3.18
N ASP A 625 16.04 24.39 -4.42
CA ASP A 625 15.34 23.28 -5.05
C ASP A 625 15.85 21.91 -4.62
N GLY A 626 15.01 20.90 -4.73
CA GLY A 626 15.41 19.51 -4.68
C GLY A 626 14.75 18.70 -5.80
N ALA A 627 15.52 17.78 -6.39
CA ALA A 627 15.10 16.89 -7.48
C ALA A 627 14.66 17.57 -8.79
N LEU A 628 14.83 18.88 -8.94
CA LEU A 628 14.53 19.62 -10.17
C LEU A 628 15.72 19.61 -11.12
N PHE A 629 16.88 20.09 -10.68
CA PHE A 629 18.11 20.15 -11.45
C PHE A 629 18.98 18.87 -11.27
N SER A 630 20.18 18.89 -11.80
CA SER A 630 21.12 17.75 -11.65
C SER A 630 21.65 17.58 -10.23
N LYS A 631 21.62 18.65 -9.44
CA LYS A 631 21.92 18.69 -8.01
C LYS A 631 21.05 19.77 -7.34
N PRO A 632 20.73 19.66 -6.04
CA PRO A 632 20.11 20.74 -5.31
C PRO A 632 20.95 22.00 -5.32
N GLN A 633 20.34 23.16 -5.52
CA GLN A 633 21.03 24.45 -5.59
C GLN A 633 20.15 25.62 -5.18
N ARG A 634 20.76 26.75 -4.84
CA ARG A 634 20.03 28.00 -4.56
C ARG A 634 19.49 28.60 -5.85
N LEU A 635 18.26 29.10 -5.76
CA LEU A 635 17.57 29.78 -6.86
C LEU A 635 17.85 31.29 -6.83
N LEU A 636 19.13 31.68 -6.98
CA LEU A 636 19.60 33.05 -6.78
C LEU A 636 18.87 34.09 -7.63
N ASP A 637 18.51 33.77 -8.87
CA ASP A 637 17.80 34.71 -9.74
C ASP A 637 16.37 34.96 -9.24
N ILE A 638 15.73 33.92 -8.69
CA ILE A 638 14.39 34.04 -8.09
C ILE A 638 14.46 34.84 -6.79
N GLU A 639 15.47 34.59 -5.94
CA GLU A 639 15.70 35.33 -4.71
C GLU A 639 15.84 36.84 -5.00
N ARG A 640 16.60 37.21 -6.04
CA ARG A 640 16.72 38.61 -6.52
C ARG A 640 15.42 39.23 -6.99
N CYS A 641 14.56 38.41 -7.64
CA CYS A 641 13.25 38.87 -8.08
C CYS A 641 12.31 39.23 -6.92
N LEU A 642 12.47 38.60 -5.77
CA LEU A 642 11.61 38.75 -4.60
C LEU A 642 12.13 39.82 -3.62
N LEU A 643 13.45 39.99 -3.47
CA LEU A 643 14.07 40.90 -2.51
C LEU A 643 13.66 42.37 -2.76
N GLY A 644 13.28 43.05 -1.68
CA GLY A 644 12.86 44.49 -1.70
C GLY A 644 11.47 44.72 -2.26
N LYS A 645 10.68 43.64 -2.54
CA LYS A 645 9.34 43.76 -3.10
C LYS A 645 8.30 43.14 -2.16
N PRO A 646 7.04 43.62 -2.21
CA PRO A 646 5.94 42.94 -1.50
C PRO A 646 5.67 41.57 -2.11
N LEU A 647 5.39 40.55 -1.28
CA LEU A 647 5.05 39.22 -1.72
C LEU A 647 3.57 39.17 -2.15
N ASN A 648 3.28 39.66 -3.34
CA ASN A 648 1.96 39.67 -3.97
C ASN A 648 1.96 38.87 -5.27
N SER A 649 0.78 38.71 -5.89
CA SER A 649 0.61 37.94 -7.13
C SER A 649 1.53 38.40 -8.26
N ASP A 650 1.72 39.71 -8.44
CA ASP A 650 2.54 40.25 -9.54
C ASP A 650 4.02 39.94 -9.36
N THR A 651 4.50 40.06 -8.13
CA THR A 651 5.90 39.71 -7.78
C THR A 651 6.14 38.22 -7.94
N ILE A 652 5.20 37.39 -7.48
CA ILE A 652 5.26 35.95 -7.63
C ILE A 652 5.24 35.53 -9.11
N ASN A 653 4.30 36.08 -9.90
CA ASN A 653 4.22 35.78 -11.32
C ASN A 653 5.51 36.15 -12.07
N SER A 654 6.11 37.30 -11.76
CA SER A 654 7.38 37.72 -12.34
C SER A 654 8.54 36.75 -11.97
N ALA A 655 8.57 36.30 -10.73
CA ALA A 655 9.54 35.31 -10.29
C ALA A 655 9.32 33.94 -10.98
N CYS A 656 8.06 33.53 -11.16
CA CYS A 656 7.68 32.30 -11.88
C CYS A 656 8.09 32.34 -13.35
N GLU A 657 7.98 33.48 -14.04
CA GLU A 657 8.45 33.64 -15.42
C GLU A 657 9.98 33.46 -15.56
N VAL A 658 10.73 33.96 -14.60
CA VAL A 658 12.19 33.76 -14.56
C VAL A 658 12.51 32.30 -14.29
N LEU A 659 11.82 31.69 -13.33
CA LEU A 659 11.96 30.28 -12.97
C LEU A 659 11.65 29.36 -14.15
N ASP A 660 10.58 29.62 -14.89
CA ASP A 660 10.19 28.86 -16.07
C ASP A 660 11.30 28.81 -17.12
N LYS A 661 11.92 29.97 -17.41
CA LYS A 661 13.05 30.08 -18.35
C LYS A 661 14.27 29.30 -17.83
N LEU A 662 14.60 29.39 -16.55
CA LEU A 662 15.72 28.67 -15.92
C LEU A 662 15.52 27.16 -16.03
N ILE A 663 14.32 26.66 -15.71
CA ILE A 663 13.98 25.24 -15.79
C ILE A 663 14.08 24.76 -17.24
N TYR A 664 13.50 25.51 -18.19
CA TYR A 664 13.56 25.16 -19.61
C TYR A 664 15.01 25.08 -20.13
N ALA A 665 15.84 26.04 -19.77
CA ALA A 665 17.25 26.03 -20.14
C ALA A 665 18.02 24.83 -19.59
N ALA A 666 17.70 24.41 -18.35
CA ALA A 666 18.41 23.34 -17.66
C ALA A 666 17.93 21.94 -18.05
N ILE A 667 16.63 21.73 -18.17
CA ILE A 667 16.02 20.40 -18.35
C ILE A 667 15.04 20.28 -19.52
N GLY A 668 14.79 21.36 -20.29
CA GLY A 668 13.75 21.39 -21.31
C GLY A 668 13.82 20.27 -22.36
N LYS A 669 15.01 19.70 -22.58
CA LYS A 669 15.21 18.53 -23.48
C LYS A 669 14.94 17.17 -22.81
N ARG A 670 14.69 17.12 -21.49
CA ARG A 670 14.43 15.87 -20.78
C ARG A 670 12.94 15.49 -20.91
N TRP A 671 12.67 14.20 -21.00
CA TRP A 671 11.29 13.70 -21.04
C TRP A 671 10.44 14.17 -19.83
N SER A 672 11.07 14.34 -18.67
CA SER A 672 10.40 14.78 -17.44
C SER A 672 10.10 16.29 -17.39
N ALA A 673 10.62 17.08 -18.33
CA ALA A 673 10.41 18.53 -18.35
C ALA A 673 8.92 18.91 -18.50
N ALA A 674 8.21 18.21 -19.36
CA ALA A 674 6.77 18.45 -19.60
C ALA A 674 5.91 18.35 -18.32
N TYR A 675 6.38 17.57 -17.34
CA TYR A 675 5.75 17.48 -16.02
C TYR A 675 6.42 18.41 -15.00
N LYS A 676 7.75 18.32 -14.84
CA LYS A 676 8.48 19.02 -13.79
C LYS A 676 8.40 20.55 -13.88
N GLN A 677 8.47 21.08 -15.09
CA GLN A 677 8.47 22.52 -15.34
C GLN A 677 7.17 23.17 -14.85
N PRO A 678 5.97 22.82 -15.35
CA PRO A 678 4.74 23.46 -14.89
C PRO A 678 4.44 23.19 -13.43
N VAL A 679 4.79 22.01 -12.91
CA VAL A 679 4.53 21.66 -11.51
C VAL A 679 5.37 22.48 -10.53
N PHE A 680 6.62 22.80 -10.89
CA PHE A 680 7.49 23.57 -10.01
C PHE A 680 7.20 25.07 -10.10
N VAL A 681 6.73 25.54 -11.23
CA VAL A 681 6.35 26.96 -11.45
C VAL A 681 5.01 27.29 -10.79
N ASN A 682 4.03 26.38 -10.83
CA ASN A 682 2.70 26.55 -10.23
C ASN A 682 2.64 26.18 -8.76
#